data_d01df735b8309344b19e050fc937bfb4
#
_entry.id   d01df735b8309344b19e050fc937bfb4
#
_cell.length_a   1.000
_cell.length_b   1.000
_cell.length_c   1.000
_cell.angle_alpha   90.00
_cell.angle_beta   90.00
_cell.angle_gamma   90.00
#
_symmetry.space_group_name_H-M   'P 1'
#
loop_
_entity.id
_entity.type
_entity.pdbx_description
1 polymer ?
#
loop_
_entity_poly.entity_id
_entity_poly.type
_entity_poly.pdbx_seq_one_letter_code
_entity_poly.pdbx_strand_id
1 'polypeptide(L)'
;MRKIFVSLMLLMGTMSMNAAVSVDRIEPTDWYVGMKDASLQLMVYGKDVRNADVEIDYPGVRVDSVAKLESPNYLLVYLNLEGAKAGEMTLKFKQGKSVKKVKYQLKDREMAGDKRIGFSNEDVLYMLMPDRFANGNPKNDAFKTMRDKTCDRQAPSLRHGGDLEGIRQHLDYFNQLGVTALWFTPVLENDSPNDGKNSTYHGYATTNYYRVDPRFGTNAEYKKLVDEAHQKGLKVVMDMIFNHCGFEHPWVADMPSKDWFNAPEWLLPEYQTPEHLKKIGTVDGARTVNDMYKQTSYKLTPVLDPYASKVDFKETVDGWFVPSMPDLNQRNPHVIKYLIQNSEWWIETVGIDGIRMDTYPYADRDAMALWMKTLDQEYPNFNTVGETWVTEPAYTAAWQKDSKLSEKNSYLKTVMDFAFFDRINSAKKEETDDWWNGMNRIYNVLCYDYLYPNPKSVMAFVENHDTDRFLGEGKDSLALKQALALLLTVNRTPQLYYGTEVLMNGTKSVTDGNVRKDFPGGWTGDQHNAFTAEGRTNAENQMFNWLSNLLHWRQGNEVITKGKQTQFCPQNGVYVIARQYKGKNVMTIINGKNEANELNVSRYAEIIGNAAKATDVTNGRTVLIDKNVKLRPRQTMVLEF
;
A
#
# COMPACT_ATOMS: atom_id res chain seq x y z
N MET A 1 -53.41 -71.37 -23.64
CA MET A 1 -52.77 -70.30 -24.37
C MET A 1 -51.87 -69.56 -23.40
N ARG A 2 -50.52 -69.83 -23.42
CA ARG A 2 -49.49 -69.19 -22.58
C ARG A 2 -48.95 -67.98 -23.33
N LYS A 3 -49.13 -66.82 -22.78
CA LYS A 3 -48.47 -65.56 -23.27
C LYS A 3 -47.08 -65.49 -22.73
N ILE A 4 -46.10 -65.53 -23.65
CA ILE A 4 -44.67 -65.29 -23.36
C ILE A 4 -44.44 -63.78 -23.35
N PHE A 5 -44.04 -63.21 -22.20
CA PHE A 5 -43.50 -61.82 -22.11
C PHE A 5 -42.01 -61.85 -22.39
N VAL A 6 -41.61 -61.25 -23.50
CA VAL A 6 -40.20 -60.97 -23.78
C VAL A 6 -39.88 -59.61 -23.18
N SER A 7 -39.04 -59.59 -22.08
CA SER A 7 -38.52 -58.38 -21.53
C SER A 7 -37.29 -57.94 -22.35
N LEU A 8 -37.42 -56.82 -23.06
CA LEU A 8 -36.34 -56.14 -23.74
C LEU A 8 -35.63 -55.29 -22.71
N MET A 9 -34.46 -55.75 -22.21
CA MET A 9 -33.52 -54.87 -21.41
C MET A 9 -32.85 -53.91 -22.37
N LEU A 10 -33.25 -52.60 -22.32
CA LEU A 10 -32.49 -51.52 -22.92
C LEU A 10 -31.25 -51.26 -22.03
N LEU A 11 -30.09 -51.67 -22.50
CA LEU A 11 -28.82 -51.15 -21.98
C LEU A 11 -28.69 -49.66 -22.39
N MET A 12 -29.07 -48.74 -21.50
CA MET A 12 -28.67 -47.37 -21.62
C MET A 12 -27.17 -47.29 -21.25
N GLY A 13 -26.32 -47.41 -22.24
CA GLY A 13 -24.94 -46.99 -22.10
C GLY A 13 -24.91 -45.48 -21.85
N THR A 14 -24.58 -45.09 -20.66
CA THR A 14 -24.23 -43.70 -20.37
C THR A 14 -22.96 -43.37 -21.17
N MET A 15 -23.13 -42.85 -22.39
CA MET A 15 -22.04 -42.13 -23.05
C MET A 15 -21.75 -40.91 -22.20
N SER A 16 -20.72 -41.02 -21.35
CA SER A 16 -20.06 -39.84 -20.80
C SER A 16 -19.58 -39.04 -22.00
N MET A 17 -20.33 -38.01 -22.39
CA MET A 17 -19.82 -37.01 -23.31
C MET A 17 -18.62 -36.40 -22.58
N ASN A 18 -17.40 -36.81 -22.99
CA ASN A 18 -16.20 -36.12 -22.55
C ASN A 18 -16.30 -34.66 -23.02
N ALA A 19 -16.67 -33.77 -22.10
CA ALA A 19 -16.63 -32.34 -22.36
C ALA A 19 -15.21 -31.96 -22.85
N ALA A 20 -15.16 -31.12 -23.86
CA ALA A 20 -13.87 -30.63 -24.36
C ALA A 20 -13.17 -29.84 -23.21
N VAL A 21 -11.91 -30.12 -22.97
CA VAL A 21 -11.13 -29.39 -21.96
C VAL A 21 -11.12 -27.89 -22.30
N SER A 22 -11.54 -27.06 -21.34
CA SER A 22 -11.50 -25.59 -21.41
C SER A 22 -10.35 -25.06 -20.57
N VAL A 23 -9.69 -24.04 -21.08
CA VAL A 23 -8.74 -23.21 -20.34
C VAL A 23 -9.07 -21.77 -20.68
N ASP A 24 -9.59 -21.06 -19.70
CA ASP A 24 -10.13 -19.72 -19.86
C ASP A 24 -9.16 -18.67 -19.31
N ARG A 25 -8.37 -19.02 -18.29
CA ARG A 25 -7.39 -18.14 -17.64
C ARG A 25 -6.21 -18.94 -17.11
N ILE A 26 -5.01 -18.34 -17.21
CA ILE A 26 -3.77 -18.79 -16.55
C ILE A 26 -3.17 -17.61 -15.82
N GLU A 27 -2.80 -17.80 -14.57
CA GLU A 27 -2.15 -16.79 -13.72
C GLU A 27 -0.89 -17.36 -13.06
N PRO A 28 0.22 -16.60 -13.08
CA PRO A 28 0.44 -15.32 -13.79
C PRO A 28 0.23 -15.45 -15.29
N THR A 29 -0.03 -14.32 -15.97
CA THR A 29 -0.33 -14.29 -17.42
C THR A 29 0.89 -14.56 -18.30
N ASP A 30 2.06 -14.33 -17.78
CA ASP A 30 3.39 -14.54 -18.32
C ASP A 30 4.40 -14.59 -17.16
N TRP A 31 5.65 -14.98 -17.43
CA TRP A 31 6.67 -15.07 -16.37
C TRP A 31 8.06 -14.71 -16.87
N TYR A 32 9.00 -14.56 -15.94
CA TYR A 32 10.38 -14.15 -16.20
C TYR A 32 11.35 -15.29 -15.93
N VAL A 33 12.33 -15.49 -16.85
CA VAL A 33 13.42 -16.43 -16.66
C VAL A 33 14.55 -15.81 -15.84
N GLY A 34 15.38 -16.64 -15.23
CA GLY A 34 16.54 -16.18 -14.45
C GLY A 34 16.18 -15.63 -13.06
N MET A 35 15.01 -15.97 -12.54
CA MET A 35 14.69 -15.78 -11.13
C MET A 35 15.51 -16.72 -10.26
N LYS A 36 15.88 -16.32 -9.04
CA LYS A 36 16.61 -17.19 -8.09
C LYS A 36 15.76 -18.38 -7.66
N ASP A 37 14.46 -18.18 -7.43
CA ASP A 37 13.50 -19.28 -7.33
C ASP A 37 13.04 -19.66 -8.74
N ALA A 38 13.56 -20.77 -9.26
CA ALA A 38 13.18 -21.29 -10.57
C ALA A 38 11.79 -21.93 -10.60
N SER A 39 11.10 -22.05 -9.45
CA SER A 39 9.79 -22.67 -9.37
C SER A 39 8.66 -21.69 -9.72
N LEU A 40 7.81 -22.09 -10.65
CA LEU A 40 6.64 -21.31 -11.08
C LEU A 40 5.36 -22.11 -10.84
N GLN A 41 4.42 -21.52 -10.08
CA GLN A 41 3.06 -22.03 -9.97
C GLN A 41 2.17 -21.33 -11.01
N LEU A 42 1.55 -22.10 -11.89
CA LEU A 42 0.50 -21.61 -12.78
C LEU A 42 -0.86 -22.03 -12.23
N MET A 43 -1.71 -21.05 -11.91
CA MET A 43 -3.13 -21.29 -11.61
C MET A 43 -3.91 -21.28 -12.92
N VAL A 44 -4.45 -22.45 -13.29
CA VAL A 44 -5.24 -22.65 -14.50
C VAL A 44 -6.70 -22.74 -14.13
N TYR A 45 -7.54 -21.91 -14.75
CA TYR A 45 -8.98 -21.92 -14.59
C TYR A 45 -9.67 -22.25 -15.92
N GLY A 46 -10.65 -23.11 -15.86
CA GLY A 46 -11.50 -23.48 -17.00
C GLY A 46 -12.45 -24.59 -16.61
N LYS A 47 -13.57 -24.71 -17.31
CA LYS A 47 -14.59 -25.69 -16.98
C LYS A 47 -13.99 -27.11 -16.97
N ASP A 48 -14.13 -27.82 -15.85
CA ASP A 48 -13.68 -29.18 -15.60
C ASP A 48 -12.16 -29.43 -15.84
N VAL A 49 -11.32 -28.37 -15.81
CA VAL A 49 -9.88 -28.46 -16.13
C VAL A 49 -9.08 -29.31 -15.15
N ARG A 50 -9.58 -29.52 -13.93
CA ARG A 50 -8.90 -30.28 -12.86
C ARG A 50 -8.40 -31.65 -13.30
N ASN A 51 -9.12 -32.29 -14.22
CA ASN A 51 -8.80 -33.65 -14.68
C ASN A 51 -7.90 -33.71 -15.92
N ALA A 52 -7.43 -32.56 -16.40
CA ALA A 52 -6.54 -32.53 -17.55
C ALA A 52 -5.12 -32.99 -17.16
N ASP A 53 -4.49 -33.77 -18.02
CA ASP A 53 -3.06 -34.01 -17.99
C ASP A 53 -2.34 -32.85 -18.67
N VAL A 54 -1.20 -32.43 -18.11
CA VAL A 54 -0.44 -31.27 -18.60
C VAL A 54 0.86 -31.74 -19.22
N GLU A 55 1.11 -31.33 -20.45
CA GLU A 55 2.39 -31.55 -21.14
C GLU A 55 2.99 -30.23 -21.62
N ILE A 56 4.28 -30.10 -21.46
CA ILE A 56 5.07 -28.98 -21.97
C ILE A 56 6.29 -29.56 -22.66
N ASP A 57 6.56 -29.05 -23.86
CA ASP A 57 7.78 -29.38 -24.61
C ASP A 57 8.49 -28.06 -24.91
N TYR A 58 9.35 -27.66 -23.96
CA TYR A 58 10.13 -26.43 -24.07
C TYR A 58 11.49 -26.61 -23.37
N PRO A 59 12.63 -26.31 -24.03
CA PRO A 59 13.96 -26.51 -23.47
C PRO A 59 14.13 -25.75 -22.11
N GLY A 60 14.60 -26.49 -21.10
CA GLY A 60 14.82 -25.95 -19.76
C GLY A 60 13.55 -25.78 -18.91
N VAL A 61 12.37 -26.23 -19.41
CA VAL A 61 11.12 -26.23 -18.62
C VAL A 61 10.72 -27.66 -18.30
N ARG A 62 10.42 -27.94 -17.05
CA ARG A 62 9.97 -29.23 -16.55
C ARG A 62 8.68 -29.04 -15.73
N VAL A 63 7.72 -29.94 -15.89
CA VAL A 63 6.59 -30.06 -14.98
C VAL A 63 7.04 -30.85 -13.75
N ASP A 64 7.11 -30.18 -12.61
CA ASP A 64 7.52 -30.83 -11.35
C ASP A 64 6.33 -31.54 -10.70
N SER A 65 5.16 -30.90 -10.71
CA SER A 65 3.93 -31.50 -10.18
C SER A 65 2.69 -30.80 -10.71
N VAL A 66 1.53 -31.45 -10.49
CA VAL A 66 0.21 -30.92 -10.78
C VAL A 66 -0.68 -31.13 -9.56
N ALA A 67 -1.24 -30.07 -9.00
CA ALA A 67 -2.17 -30.15 -7.88
C ALA A 67 -3.61 -29.97 -8.37
N LYS A 68 -4.44 -31.01 -8.14
CA LYS A 68 -5.87 -31.03 -8.44
C LYS A 68 -6.63 -30.49 -7.23
N LEU A 69 -7.19 -29.30 -7.34
CA LEU A 69 -7.92 -28.66 -6.25
C LEU A 69 -9.34 -29.27 -6.09
N GLU A 70 -10.06 -28.88 -5.03
CA GLU A 70 -11.42 -29.41 -4.80
C GLU A 70 -12.41 -28.91 -5.85
N SER A 71 -12.32 -27.65 -6.29
CA SER A 71 -13.11 -27.20 -7.43
C SER A 71 -12.71 -27.95 -8.71
N PRO A 72 -13.67 -28.45 -9.50
CA PRO A 72 -13.36 -29.08 -10.79
C PRO A 72 -12.77 -28.12 -11.81
N ASN A 73 -12.86 -26.82 -11.58
CA ASN A 73 -12.51 -25.77 -12.52
C ASN A 73 -11.12 -25.19 -12.29
N TYR A 74 -10.38 -25.69 -11.28
CA TYR A 74 -9.01 -25.22 -10.99
C TYR A 74 -7.99 -26.36 -11.05
N LEU A 75 -6.83 -26.04 -11.62
CA LEU A 75 -5.66 -26.90 -11.68
C LEU A 75 -4.43 -26.05 -11.43
N LEU A 76 -3.56 -26.46 -10.51
CA LEU A 76 -2.26 -25.82 -10.32
C LEU A 76 -1.17 -26.65 -10.99
N VAL A 77 -0.35 -26.01 -11.80
CA VAL A 77 0.78 -26.61 -12.49
C VAL A 77 2.07 -26.00 -11.94
N TYR A 78 2.91 -26.82 -11.35
CA TYR A 78 4.22 -26.40 -10.85
C TYR A 78 5.29 -26.72 -11.88
N LEU A 79 5.98 -25.69 -12.31
CA LEU A 79 7.06 -25.76 -13.28
C LEU A 79 8.39 -25.47 -12.62
N ASN A 80 9.45 -26.10 -13.12
CA ASN A 80 10.81 -25.69 -12.89
C ASN A 80 11.35 -25.06 -14.16
N LEU A 81 11.91 -23.86 -14.04
CA LEU A 81 12.43 -23.05 -15.14
C LEU A 81 13.95 -22.96 -15.13
N GLU A 82 14.65 -23.86 -14.40
CA GLU A 82 16.11 -23.86 -14.33
C GLU A 82 16.72 -24.11 -15.71
N GLY A 83 17.46 -23.12 -16.21
CA GLY A 83 18.07 -23.18 -17.55
C GLY A 83 17.11 -22.84 -18.71
N ALA A 84 15.84 -22.49 -18.42
CA ALA A 84 14.91 -22.01 -19.44
C ALA A 84 15.36 -20.66 -20.01
N LYS A 85 15.09 -20.45 -21.30
CA LYS A 85 15.29 -19.16 -21.99
C LYS A 85 13.96 -18.48 -22.25
N ALA A 86 13.99 -17.16 -22.44
CA ALA A 86 12.82 -16.41 -22.87
C ALA A 86 12.32 -16.89 -24.23
N GLY A 87 11.01 -16.89 -24.40
CA GLY A 87 10.33 -17.33 -25.61
C GLY A 87 8.92 -17.82 -25.35
N GLU A 88 8.17 -18.15 -26.41
CA GLU A 88 6.81 -18.65 -26.34
C GLU A 88 6.79 -20.16 -26.19
N MET A 89 6.34 -20.68 -25.05
CA MET A 89 6.09 -22.10 -24.84
C MET A 89 4.62 -22.47 -25.07
N THR A 90 4.35 -23.72 -25.35
CA THR A 90 2.98 -24.25 -25.53
C THR A 90 2.65 -25.21 -24.40
N LEU A 91 1.67 -24.84 -23.58
CA LEU A 91 1.04 -25.74 -22.60
C LEU A 91 -0.03 -26.58 -23.32
N LYS A 92 0.00 -27.89 -23.13
CA LYS A 92 -0.99 -28.82 -23.69
C LYS A 92 -1.78 -29.45 -22.55
N PHE A 93 -3.09 -29.20 -22.51
CA PHE A 93 -4.01 -29.78 -21.55
C PHE A 93 -4.80 -30.89 -22.26
N LYS A 94 -4.69 -32.12 -21.76
CA LYS A 94 -5.32 -33.31 -22.37
C LYS A 94 -6.35 -33.90 -21.43
N GLN A 95 -7.52 -34.19 -21.97
CA GLN A 95 -8.59 -34.90 -21.24
C GLN A 95 -9.31 -35.84 -22.19
N GLY A 96 -9.06 -37.13 -22.04
CA GLY A 96 -9.53 -38.13 -22.98
C GLY A 96 -8.99 -37.88 -24.39
N LYS A 97 -9.90 -37.65 -25.36
CA LYS A 97 -9.51 -37.31 -26.75
C LYS A 97 -9.36 -35.80 -26.99
N SER A 98 -9.75 -34.96 -26.03
CA SER A 98 -9.67 -33.51 -26.15
C SER A 98 -8.27 -33.00 -25.78
N VAL A 99 -7.75 -32.07 -26.58
CA VAL A 99 -6.45 -31.38 -26.31
C VAL A 99 -6.65 -29.88 -26.51
N LYS A 100 -6.42 -29.11 -25.47
CA LYS A 100 -6.33 -27.65 -25.53
C LYS A 100 -4.87 -27.23 -25.49
N LYS A 101 -4.46 -26.43 -26.46
CA LYS A 101 -3.13 -25.81 -26.51
C LYS A 101 -3.25 -24.35 -26.12
N VAL A 102 -2.41 -23.89 -25.21
CA VAL A 102 -2.33 -22.49 -24.77
C VAL A 102 -0.88 -22.02 -24.91
N LYS A 103 -0.68 -20.89 -25.55
CA LYS A 103 0.61 -20.24 -25.63
C LYS A 103 0.87 -19.48 -24.33
N TYR A 104 2.10 -19.56 -23.83
CA TYR A 104 2.53 -18.90 -22.60
C TYR A 104 3.90 -18.27 -22.81
N GLN A 105 4.05 -16.99 -22.44
CA GLN A 105 5.27 -16.24 -22.69
C GLN A 105 6.20 -16.30 -21.49
N LEU A 106 7.42 -16.76 -21.71
CA LEU A 106 8.56 -16.52 -20.83
C LEU A 106 9.34 -15.30 -21.34
N LYS A 107 9.66 -14.36 -20.45
CA LYS A 107 10.30 -13.08 -20.76
C LYS A 107 11.68 -13.01 -20.14
N ASP A 108 12.58 -12.25 -20.74
CA ASP A 108 13.80 -11.83 -20.08
C ASP A 108 13.49 -10.74 -19.06
N ARG A 109 14.24 -10.69 -17.99
CA ARG A 109 14.19 -9.61 -17.00
C ARG A 109 14.86 -8.36 -17.56
N GLU A 110 14.30 -7.19 -17.31
CA GLU A 110 14.92 -5.91 -17.71
C GLU A 110 16.23 -5.65 -16.94
N MET A 111 16.29 -6.08 -15.68
CA MET A 111 17.49 -5.99 -14.84
C MET A 111 17.55 -7.10 -13.80
N ALA A 112 18.74 -7.38 -13.29
CA ALA A 112 18.94 -8.33 -12.20
C ALA A 112 18.30 -7.80 -10.90
N GLY A 113 17.81 -8.70 -10.05
CA GLY A 113 17.09 -8.34 -8.84
C GLY A 113 17.90 -7.51 -7.85
N ASP A 114 19.22 -7.73 -7.76
CA ASP A 114 20.14 -6.94 -6.92
C ASP A 114 20.36 -5.50 -7.42
N LYS A 115 19.96 -5.19 -8.64
CA LYS A 115 20.02 -3.85 -9.24
C LYS A 115 18.74 -3.02 -9.00
N ARG A 116 17.67 -3.65 -8.54
CA ARG A 116 16.43 -2.96 -8.19
C ARG A 116 16.60 -2.27 -6.84
N ILE A 117 16.63 -0.93 -6.85
CA ILE A 117 16.85 -0.09 -5.67
C ILE A 117 15.52 0.49 -5.22
N GLY A 118 15.07 0.10 -4.03
CA GLY A 118 13.84 0.60 -3.43
C GLY A 118 13.94 2.01 -2.85
N PHE A 119 12.84 2.46 -2.29
CA PHE A 119 12.82 3.71 -1.52
C PHE A 119 13.55 3.56 -0.18
N SER A 120 13.98 4.68 0.41
CA SER A 120 14.66 4.74 1.70
C SER A 120 14.34 6.04 2.44
N ASN A 121 15.02 6.30 3.57
CA ASN A 121 14.93 7.60 4.24
C ASN A 121 15.56 8.77 3.46
N GLU A 122 16.19 8.51 2.34
CA GLU A 122 16.64 9.55 1.40
C GLU A 122 15.47 10.11 0.59
N ASP A 123 14.39 9.32 0.45
CA ASP A 123 13.19 9.68 -0.28
C ASP A 123 12.16 10.40 0.61
N VAL A 124 11.25 11.10 -0.04
CA VAL A 124 9.99 11.57 0.51
C VAL A 124 8.86 10.99 -0.34
N LEU A 125 8.04 10.13 0.27
CA LEU A 125 6.93 9.50 -0.41
C LEU A 125 5.74 10.45 -0.48
N TYR A 126 5.18 10.64 -1.67
CA TYR A 126 3.92 11.37 -1.87
C TYR A 126 2.81 10.37 -2.14
N MET A 127 1.95 10.18 -1.14
CA MET A 127 0.82 9.28 -1.21
C MET A 127 -0.35 9.98 -1.87
N LEU A 128 -0.94 9.35 -2.89
CA LEU A 128 -2.12 9.87 -3.59
C LEU A 128 -3.11 8.75 -3.95
N MET A 129 -4.34 9.18 -4.20
CA MET A 129 -5.42 8.31 -4.68
C MET A 129 -5.67 8.59 -6.17
N PRO A 130 -5.45 7.62 -7.07
CA PRO A 130 -5.65 7.83 -8.51
C PRO A 130 -7.02 8.41 -8.85
N ASP A 131 -8.08 7.85 -8.28
CA ASP A 131 -9.47 8.31 -8.48
C ASP A 131 -9.72 9.79 -8.11
N ARG A 132 -8.84 10.37 -7.26
CA ARG A 132 -9.04 11.72 -6.66
C ARG A 132 -7.99 12.74 -7.06
N PHE A 133 -7.00 12.34 -7.84
CA PHE A 133 -5.89 13.23 -8.15
C PHE A 133 -6.10 14.01 -9.45
N ALA A 134 -6.27 13.34 -10.57
CA ALA A 134 -6.56 13.98 -11.86
C ALA A 134 -7.16 13.00 -12.85
N ASN A 135 -8.08 13.48 -13.68
CA ASN A 135 -8.70 12.74 -14.78
C ASN A 135 -8.00 13.10 -16.09
N GLY A 136 -7.15 12.21 -16.57
CA GLY A 136 -6.43 12.39 -17.84
C GLY A 136 -7.15 11.78 -19.04
N ASN A 137 -8.09 10.86 -18.82
CA ASN A 137 -8.82 10.17 -19.87
C ASN A 137 -10.31 9.95 -19.52
N PRO A 138 -11.18 10.93 -19.71
CA PRO A 138 -12.60 10.80 -19.37
C PRO A 138 -13.36 9.65 -20.07
N LYS A 139 -12.73 8.98 -21.03
CA LYS A 139 -13.33 7.84 -21.73
C LYS A 139 -13.30 6.56 -20.91
N ASN A 140 -12.45 6.49 -19.88
CA ASN A 140 -12.34 5.33 -18.99
C ASN A 140 -13.08 5.50 -17.66
N ASP A 141 -13.77 6.61 -17.41
CA ASP A 141 -14.47 6.89 -16.15
C ASP A 141 -15.47 5.78 -15.76
N ALA A 142 -16.13 5.17 -16.76
CA ALA A 142 -17.11 4.11 -16.56
C ALA A 142 -17.20 3.15 -17.76
N PHE A 143 -17.40 1.86 -17.47
CA PHE A 143 -17.58 0.82 -18.47
C PHE A 143 -18.91 0.07 -18.28
N LYS A 144 -19.63 -0.18 -19.39
CA LYS A 144 -20.88 -0.96 -19.37
C LYS A 144 -20.67 -2.41 -18.91
N THR A 145 -19.47 -2.93 -19.08
CA THR A 145 -19.07 -4.30 -18.73
C THR A 145 -18.73 -4.48 -17.27
N MET A 146 -18.48 -3.38 -16.53
CA MET A 146 -18.17 -3.43 -15.12
C MET A 146 -19.44 -3.35 -14.27
N ARG A 147 -19.37 -3.84 -13.03
CA ARG A 147 -20.49 -3.87 -12.07
C ARG A 147 -20.86 -2.47 -11.61
N ASP A 148 -19.87 -1.68 -11.20
CA ASP A 148 -20.04 -0.24 -10.96
C ASP A 148 -19.86 0.53 -12.27
N LYS A 149 -20.95 1.15 -12.72
CA LYS A 149 -21.04 1.90 -13.99
C LYS A 149 -21.12 3.40 -13.74
N THR A 150 -20.89 3.84 -12.50
CA THR A 150 -21.07 5.24 -12.10
C THR A 150 -19.74 5.96 -12.01
N CYS A 151 -19.79 7.25 -12.33
CA CYS A 151 -18.75 8.23 -12.02
C CYS A 151 -19.47 9.53 -11.63
N ASP A 152 -19.39 9.94 -10.37
CA ASP A 152 -20.12 11.11 -9.85
C ASP A 152 -19.30 11.85 -8.79
N ARG A 153 -18.64 12.92 -9.21
CA ARG A 153 -17.84 13.80 -8.34
C ARG A 153 -18.62 14.53 -7.25
N GLN A 154 -19.95 14.60 -7.35
CA GLN A 154 -20.77 15.24 -6.32
C GLN A 154 -21.04 14.31 -5.13
N ALA A 155 -20.82 13.03 -5.29
CA ALA A 155 -21.00 12.01 -4.26
C ALA A 155 -19.65 11.59 -3.64
N PRO A 156 -19.30 12.05 -2.43
CA PRO A 156 -17.94 11.92 -1.87
C PRO A 156 -17.38 10.50 -1.79
N SER A 157 -18.24 9.50 -1.74
CA SER A 157 -17.86 8.09 -1.62
C SER A 157 -18.11 7.27 -2.90
N LEU A 158 -18.39 7.92 -4.03
CA LEU A 158 -18.43 7.28 -5.35
C LEU A 158 -17.12 7.53 -6.12
N ARG A 159 -16.99 6.94 -7.30
CA ARG A 159 -15.84 7.18 -8.19
C ARG A 159 -15.91 8.57 -8.80
N HIS A 160 -14.77 9.23 -8.93
CA HIS A 160 -14.63 10.57 -9.49
C HIS A 160 -13.93 10.58 -10.85
N GLY A 161 -13.35 9.45 -11.29
CA GLY A 161 -12.78 9.30 -12.62
C GLY A 161 -11.32 9.75 -12.77
N GLY A 162 -10.61 10.01 -11.68
CA GLY A 162 -9.16 10.18 -11.76
C GLY A 162 -8.46 8.87 -12.16
N ASP A 163 -7.32 8.96 -12.87
CA ASP A 163 -6.68 7.83 -13.52
C ASP A 163 -5.14 7.95 -13.62
N LEU A 164 -4.48 6.89 -14.11
CA LEU A 164 -3.03 6.85 -14.30
C LEU A 164 -2.54 7.88 -15.33
N GLU A 165 -3.35 8.17 -16.34
CA GLU A 165 -3.01 9.17 -17.35
C GLU A 165 -3.00 10.58 -16.75
N GLY A 166 -3.96 10.89 -15.87
CA GLY A 166 -4.00 12.15 -15.12
C GLY A 166 -2.77 12.33 -14.23
N ILE A 167 -2.34 11.28 -13.55
CA ILE A 167 -1.09 11.30 -12.76
C ILE A 167 0.11 11.54 -13.68
N ARG A 168 0.19 10.82 -14.81
CA ARG A 168 1.28 10.92 -15.78
C ARG A 168 1.43 12.33 -16.35
N GLN A 169 0.33 13.00 -16.64
CA GLN A 169 0.32 14.37 -17.13
C GLN A 169 0.85 15.39 -16.10
N HIS A 170 0.85 15.04 -14.82
CA HIS A 170 1.28 15.91 -13.73
C HIS A 170 2.61 15.48 -13.07
N LEU A 171 3.43 14.65 -13.72
CA LEU A 171 4.72 14.23 -13.14
C LEU A 171 5.65 15.41 -12.83
N ASP A 172 5.63 16.49 -13.61
CA ASP A 172 6.42 17.69 -13.36
C ASP A 172 6.01 18.45 -12.09
N TYR A 173 4.75 18.34 -11.67
CA TYR A 173 4.26 18.91 -10.43
C TYR A 173 4.98 18.32 -9.22
N PHE A 174 5.21 17.01 -9.21
CA PHE A 174 5.91 16.34 -8.11
C PHE A 174 7.37 16.78 -8.02
N ASN A 175 8.04 16.97 -9.16
CA ASN A 175 9.39 17.53 -9.19
C ASN A 175 9.43 18.98 -8.73
N GLN A 176 8.44 19.81 -9.14
CA GLN A 176 8.32 21.19 -8.65
C GLN A 176 8.12 21.24 -7.13
N LEU A 177 7.36 20.31 -6.58
CA LEU A 177 7.17 20.20 -5.13
C LEU A 177 8.46 19.72 -4.44
N GLY A 178 9.20 18.78 -5.03
CA GLY A 178 10.44 18.23 -4.51
C GLY A 178 10.29 16.89 -3.80
N VAL A 179 9.22 16.14 -4.06
CA VAL A 179 9.10 14.74 -3.62
C VAL A 179 9.88 13.81 -4.54
N THR A 180 10.22 12.61 -4.08
CA THR A 180 11.12 11.69 -4.81
C THR A 180 10.53 10.31 -5.03
N ALA A 181 9.40 10.01 -4.41
CA ALA A 181 8.69 8.74 -4.59
C ALA A 181 7.18 8.97 -4.57
N LEU A 182 6.45 8.26 -5.43
CA LEU A 182 5.00 8.29 -5.51
C LEU A 182 4.44 6.97 -4.98
N TRP A 183 3.46 7.03 -4.08
CA TRP A 183 2.71 5.88 -3.62
C TRP A 183 1.24 6.08 -3.98
N PHE A 184 0.70 5.17 -4.80
CA PHE A 184 -0.71 5.18 -5.19
C PHE A 184 -1.51 4.21 -4.31
N THR A 185 -2.75 4.58 -3.90
CA THR A 185 -3.68 3.56 -3.43
C THR A 185 -3.86 2.47 -4.50
N PRO A 186 -4.35 1.27 -4.16
CA PRO A 186 -4.29 0.14 -5.07
C PRO A 186 -4.88 0.44 -6.45
N VAL A 187 -4.12 0.12 -7.48
CA VAL A 187 -4.51 0.33 -8.90
C VAL A 187 -5.11 -0.94 -9.54
N LEU A 188 -5.10 -2.07 -8.82
CA LEU A 188 -5.63 -3.32 -9.32
C LEU A 188 -7.16 -3.26 -9.48
N GLU A 189 -7.69 -4.10 -10.36
CA GLU A 189 -9.12 -4.15 -10.64
C GLU A 189 -9.95 -4.37 -9.37
N ASN A 190 -10.98 -3.55 -9.23
CA ASN A 190 -11.93 -3.51 -8.11
C ASN A 190 -13.35 -3.49 -8.66
N ASP A 191 -13.77 -4.58 -9.30
CA ASP A 191 -15.07 -4.67 -9.97
C ASP A 191 -16.19 -5.11 -9.03
N SER A 192 -16.48 -4.27 -8.04
CA SER A 192 -17.61 -4.45 -7.11
C SER A 192 -18.75 -3.50 -7.47
N PRO A 193 -20.03 -3.89 -7.27
CA PRO A 193 -21.14 -2.98 -7.44
C PRO A 193 -21.08 -1.87 -6.39
N ASN A 194 -21.55 -0.67 -6.72
CA ASN A 194 -21.82 0.34 -5.71
C ASN A 194 -23.19 0.13 -5.06
N ASP A 195 -23.37 0.68 -3.86
CA ASP A 195 -24.61 0.59 -3.10
C ASP A 195 -25.48 1.86 -3.23
N GLY A 196 -25.16 2.71 -4.22
CA GLY A 196 -25.80 4.02 -4.41
C GLY A 196 -25.26 5.14 -3.50
N LYS A 197 -24.38 4.80 -2.54
CA LYS A 197 -23.72 5.74 -1.63
C LYS A 197 -22.22 5.55 -1.59
N ASN A 198 -21.75 4.30 -1.71
CA ASN A 198 -20.34 3.93 -1.62
C ASN A 198 -19.93 3.07 -2.82
N SER A 199 -18.72 3.25 -3.28
CA SER A 199 -18.07 2.40 -4.28
C SER A 199 -16.66 2.01 -3.81
N THR A 200 -16.02 1.07 -4.51
CA THR A 200 -14.66 0.62 -4.21
C THR A 200 -13.59 1.48 -4.90
N TYR A 201 -13.84 2.80 -5.03
CA TYR A 201 -12.91 3.74 -5.66
C TYR A 201 -11.51 3.76 -5.02
N HIS A 202 -11.45 3.36 -3.76
CA HIS A 202 -10.21 3.31 -2.97
C HIS A 202 -9.23 2.22 -3.38
N GLY A 203 -9.70 1.16 -4.10
CA GLY A 203 -8.85 0.10 -4.63
C GLY A 203 -8.64 -1.12 -3.72
N TYR A 204 -9.10 -1.11 -2.45
CA TYR A 204 -8.77 -2.16 -1.47
C TYR A 204 -9.64 -3.43 -1.56
N ALA A 205 -10.56 -3.55 -2.51
CA ALA A 205 -11.38 -4.75 -2.74
C ALA A 205 -11.02 -5.41 -4.08
N THR A 206 -9.79 -5.90 -4.21
CA THR A 206 -9.21 -6.43 -5.44
C THR A 206 -10.00 -7.61 -6.00
N THR A 207 -10.39 -7.54 -7.27
CA THR A 207 -11.08 -8.61 -8.00
C THR A 207 -10.20 -9.27 -9.07
N ASN A 208 -9.03 -8.72 -9.37
CA ASN A 208 -8.03 -9.33 -10.25
C ASN A 208 -6.63 -8.87 -9.86
N TYR A 209 -5.77 -9.80 -9.49
CA TYR A 209 -4.40 -9.52 -9.01
C TYR A 209 -3.37 -9.24 -10.11
N TYR A 210 -3.69 -9.51 -11.38
CA TYR A 210 -2.77 -9.35 -12.52
C TYR A 210 -3.21 -8.30 -13.54
N ARG A 211 -4.23 -7.50 -13.18
CA ARG A 211 -4.77 -6.47 -14.07
C ARG A 211 -5.02 -5.17 -13.34
N VAL A 212 -4.57 -4.07 -13.92
CA VAL A 212 -4.98 -2.72 -13.52
C VAL A 212 -6.48 -2.53 -13.77
N ASP A 213 -7.17 -1.82 -12.89
CA ASP A 213 -8.58 -1.47 -13.07
C ASP A 213 -8.74 -0.68 -14.38
N PRO A 214 -9.62 -1.12 -15.31
CA PRO A 214 -9.78 -0.43 -16.59
C PRO A 214 -10.15 1.05 -16.46
N ARG A 215 -10.75 1.44 -15.32
CA ARG A 215 -11.10 2.84 -15.03
C ARG A 215 -9.88 3.67 -14.60
N PHE A 216 -8.79 3.03 -14.23
CA PHE A 216 -7.50 3.68 -14.02
C PHE A 216 -6.59 3.59 -15.26
N GLY A 217 -6.79 2.56 -16.11
CA GLY A 217 -5.97 2.33 -17.27
C GLY A 217 -5.67 0.85 -17.52
N THR A 218 -4.53 0.58 -18.11
CA THR A 218 -4.05 -0.76 -18.46
C THR A 218 -2.70 -1.04 -17.80
N ASN A 219 -2.27 -2.31 -17.76
CA ASN A 219 -0.93 -2.69 -17.31
C ASN A 219 0.18 -1.96 -18.10
N ALA A 220 -0.04 -1.77 -19.41
CA ALA A 220 0.92 -1.05 -20.27
C ALA A 220 0.98 0.45 -19.95
N GLU A 221 -0.15 1.08 -19.63
CA GLU A 221 -0.18 2.49 -19.20
C GLU A 221 0.43 2.66 -17.82
N TYR A 222 0.27 1.69 -16.92
CA TYR A 222 0.95 1.71 -15.63
C TYR A 222 2.47 1.60 -15.81
N LYS A 223 2.96 0.66 -16.66
CA LYS A 223 4.39 0.59 -16.99
C LYS A 223 4.89 1.90 -17.58
N LYS A 224 4.15 2.49 -18.51
CA LYS A 224 4.50 3.78 -19.13
C LYS A 224 4.61 4.90 -18.09
N LEU A 225 3.67 4.97 -17.14
CA LEU A 225 3.73 5.93 -16.03
C LEU A 225 5.00 5.72 -15.18
N VAL A 226 5.33 4.47 -14.82
CA VAL A 226 6.53 4.14 -14.05
C VAL A 226 7.79 4.52 -14.82
N ASP A 227 7.89 4.16 -16.10
CA ASP A 227 9.05 4.49 -16.95
C ASP A 227 9.26 6.02 -17.06
N GLU A 228 8.19 6.80 -17.24
CA GLU A 228 8.27 8.27 -17.32
C GLU A 228 8.57 8.90 -15.93
N ALA A 229 8.05 8.31 -14.84
CA ALA A 229 8.42 8.72 -13.49
C ALA A 229 9.92 8.54 -13.23
N HIS A 230 10.47 7.37 -13.61
CA HIS A 230 11.91 7.10 -13.51
C HIS A 230 12.76 8.07 -14.33
N GLN A 231 12.34 8.43 -15.55
CA GLN A 231 13.03 9.43 -16.37
C GLN A 231 13.08 10.81 -15.68
N LYS A 232 12.15 11.08 -14.79
CA LYS A 232 12.08 12.30 -13.99
C LYS A 232 12.71 12.15 -12.58
N GLY A 233 13.33 11.00 -12.30
CA GLY A 233 13.96 10.71 -11.01
C GLY A 233 12.98 10.38 -9.89
N LEU A 234 11.73 10.06 -10.22
CA LEU A 234 10.69 9.69 -9.26
C LEU A 234 10.59 8.16 -9.17
N LYS A 235 10.62 7.63 -7.96
CA LYS A 235 10.31 6.23 -7.66
C LYS A 235 8.80 6.00 -7.59
N VAL A 236 8.38 4.74 -7.76
CA VAL A 236 6.96 4.36 -7.66
C VAL A 236 6.79 3.20 -6.67
N VAL A 237 5.91 3.39 -5.69
CA VAL A 237 5.55 2.40 -4.68
C VAL A 237 4.13 1.91 -4.95
N MET A 238 3.96 0.61 -5.11
CA MET A 238 2.68 -0.03 -5.35
C MET A 238 2.04 -0.47 -4.04
N ASP A 239 0.75 -0.18 -3.87
CA ASP A 239 -0.05 -0.69 -2.76
C ASP A 239 -0.59 -2.09 -3.10
N MET A 240 -0.37 -3.07 -2.22
CA MET A 240 -0.80 -4.45 -2.38
C MET A 240 -1.62 -4.91 -1.18
N ILE A 241 -2.58 -5.79 -1.42
CA ILE A 241 -3.50 -6.33 -0.43
C ILE A 241 -3.39 -7.85 -0.42
N PHE A 242 -2.79 -8.43 0.64
CA PHE A 242 -2.62 -9.88 0.78
C PHE A 242 -3.50 -10.49 1.87
N ASN A 243 -4.05 -9.66 2.74
CA ASN A 243 -4.96 -10.11 3.80
C ASN A 243 -6.30 -10.62 3.23
N HIS A 244 -6.86 -9.91 2.25
CA HIS A 244 -8.18 -10.17 1.71
C HIS A 244 -8.25 -9.89 0.21
N CYS A 245 -9.32 -10.31 -0.45
CA CYS A 245 -9.71 -9.85 -1.78
C CYS A 245 -11.09 -9.18 -1.74
N GLY A 246 -11.55 -8.68 -2.88
CA GLY A 246 -12.94 -8.24 -3.03
C GLY A 246 -13.90 -9.43 -3.06
N PHE A 247 -15.12 -9.25 -2.52
CA PHE A 247 -16.15 -10.30 -2.53
C PHE A 247 -16.53 -10.77 -3.95
N GLU A 248 -16.38 -9.88 -4.93
CA GLU A 248 -16.65 -10.19 -6.34
C GLU A 248 -15.46 -10.85 -7.07
N HIS A 249 -14.39 -11.18 -6.34
CA HIS A 249 -13.30 -11.96 -6.91
C HIS A 249 -13.81 -13.34 -7.37
N PRO A 250 -13.41 -13.84 -8.55
CA PRO A 250 -13.87 -15.14 -9.07
C PRO A 250 -13.68 -16.32 -8.10
N TRP A 251 -12.70 -16.25 -7.21
CA TRP A 251 -12.47 -17.26 -6.18
C TRP A 251 -13.61 -17.40 -5.17
N VAL A 252 -14.39 -16.34 -4.95
CA VAL A 252 -15.54 -16.39 -4.03
C VAL A 252 -16.70 -17.15 -4.68
N ALA A 253 -16.93 -16.91 -5.97
CA ALA A 253 -17.99 -17.59 -6.73
C ALA A 253 -17.67 -19.07 -7.03
N ASP A 254 -16.37 -19.39 -7.17
CA ASP A 254 -15.87 -20.74 -7.45
C ASP A 254 -14.56 -20.92 -6.69
N MET A 255 -14.70 -21.38 -5.42
CA MET A 255 -13.57 -21.47 -4.50
C MET A 255 -12.61 -22.58 -4.92
N PRO A 256 -11.30 -22.27 -5.12
CA PRO A 256 -10.34 -23.27 -5.61
C PRO A 256 -10.20 -24.48 -4.67
N SER A 257 -10.09 -24.24 -3.35
CA SER A 257 -10.07 -25.27 -2.30
C SER A 257 -10.83 -24.80 -1.07
N LYS A 258 -11.29 -25.72 -0.23
CA LYS A 258 -12.09 -25.43 0.99
C LYS A 258 -11.36 -24.52 2.00
N ASP A 259 -10.06 -24.52 1.96
CA ASP A 259 -9.20 -23.72 2.81
C ASP A 259 -8.55 -22.53 2.08
N TRP A 260 -9.14 -22.08 0.96
CA TRP A 260 -8.66 -20.90 0.21
C TRP A 260 -8.85 -19.59 0.99
N PHE A 261 -9.97 -19.52 1.73
CA PHE A 261 -10.31 -18.41 2.62
C PHE A 261 -10.41 -18.89 4.07
N ASN A 262 -10.21 -17.98 5.01
CA ASN A 262 -10.62 -18.10 6.40
C ASN A 262 -12.13 -17.83 6.47
N ALA A 263 -12.92 -18.77 5.98
CA ALA A 263 -14.34 -18.59 5.68
C ALA A 263 -15.23 -19.42 6.61
N PRO A 264 -16.44 -18.96 6.92
CA PRO A 264 -17.45 -19.82 7.49
C PRO A 264 -17.86 -20.92 6.49
N GLU A 265 -18.32 -22.08 7.03
CA GLU A 265 -18.66 -23.27 6.23
C GLU A 265 -19.63 -22.98 5.08
N TRP A 266 -20.53 -22.01 5.23
CA TRP A 266 -21.52 -21.67 4.20
C TRP A 266 -20.91 -21.07 2.92
N LEU A 267 -19.64 -20.63 2.93
CA LEU A 267 -18.90 -20.26 1.71
C LEU A 267 -18.31 -21.46 0.97
N LEU A 268 -18.39 -22.67 1.54
CA LEU A 268 -17.91 -23.86 0.85
C LEU A 268 -18.71 -24.11 -0.43
N PRO A 269 -18.09 -24.68 -1.48
CA PRO A 269 -18.73 -24.88 -2.79
C PRO A 269 -20.07 -25.61 -2.74
N GLU A 270 -20.24 -26.58 -1.82
CA GLU A 270 -21.48 -27.32 -1.63
C GLU A 270 -22.68 -26.48 -1.18
N TYR A 271 -22.43 -25.30 -0.61
CA TYR A 271 -23.46 -24.34 -0.16
C TYR A 271 -23.64 -23.17 -1.13
N GLN A 272 -22.79 -23.05 -2.15
CA GLN A 272 -22.83 -21.95 -3.11
C GLN A 272 -23.84 -22.21 -4.23
N THR A 273 -25.11 -22.07 -3.92
CA THR A 273 -26.15 -22.08 -4.96
C THR A 273 -26.22 -20.73 -5.67
N PRO A 274 -26.64 -20.63 -6.94
CA PRO A 274 -26.86 -19.36 -7.62
C PRO A 274 -27.77 -18.40 -6.84
N GLU A 275 -28.72 -18.91 -6.09
CA GLU A 275 -29.63 -18.14 -5.24
C GLU A 275 -28.90 -17.59 -4.01
N HIS A 276 -28.00 -18.37 -3.42
CA HIS A 276 -27.18 -17.97 -2.29
C HIS A 276 -26.17 -16.89 -2.70
N LEU A 277 -25.45 -17.10 -3.82
CA LEU A 277 -24.52 -16.12 -4.39
C LEU A 277 -25.21 -14.79 -4.75
N LYS A 278 -26.44 -14.85 -5.26
CA LYS A 278 -27.22 -13.65 -5.55
C LYS A 278 -27.57 -12.85 -4.28
N LYS A 279 -27.83 -13.52 -3.17
CA LYS A 279 -28.07 -12.87 -1.87
C LYS A 279 -26.81 -12.21 -1.30
N ILE A 280 -25.65 -12.83 -1.50
CA ILE A 280 -24.38 -12.36 -0.95
C ILE A 280 -23.81 -11.21 -1.80
N GLY A 281 -23.95 -11.27 -3.13
CA GLY A 281 -23.41 -10.29 -4.07
C GLY A 281 -24.19 -8.98 -4.20
N THR A 282 -25.22 -8.74 -3.36
CA THR A 282 -25.99 -7.49 -3.35
C THR A 282 -25.78 -6.73 -2.03
N VAL A 283 -25.98 -5.42 -2.06
CA VAL A 283 -25.90 -4.57 -0.85
C VAL A 283 -26.89 -5.04 0.23
N ASP A 284 -28.05 -5.54 -0.16
CA ASP A 284 -28.98 -6.20 0.77
C ASP A 284 -28.44 -7.55 1.25
N GLY A 285 -27.68 -8.25 0.43
CA GLY A 285 -26.89 -9.42 0.81
C GLY A 285 -25.81 -9.12 1.84
N ALA A 286 -25.21 -7.93 1.83
CA ALA A 286 -24.23 -7.51 2.82
C ALA A 286 -24.78 -7.49 4.26
N ARG A 287 -26.08 -7.19 4.47
CA ARG A 287 -26.72 -7.34 5.79
C ARG A 287 -26.84 -8.80 6.22
N THR A 288 -27.17 -9.67 5.29
CA THR A 288 -27.27 -11.12 5.58
C THR A 288 -25.87 -11.71 5.81
N VAL A 289 -24.87 -11.23 5.09
CA VAL A 289 -23.47 -11.59 5.30
C VAL A 289 -22.95 -11.04 6.63
N ASN A 290 -23.34 -9.82 7.04
CA ASN A 290 -23.02 -9.26 8.34
C ASN A 290 -23.46 -10.14 9.52
N ASP A 291 -24.55 -10.87 9.38
CA ASP A 291 -25.03 -11.78 10.41
C ASP A 291 -24.37 -13.16 10.35
N MET A 292 -23.65 -13.49 9.28
CA MET A 292 -23.16 -14.83 8.96
C MET A 292 -21.64 -14.95 8.86
N TYR A 293 -20.89 -13.83 8.70
CA TYR A 293 -19.43 -13.84 8.66
C TYR A 293 -18.84 -13.49 10.03
N LYS A 294 -17.60 -13.92 10.26
CA LYS A 294 -16.87 -13.55 11.45
C LYS A 294 -15.94 -12.37 11.16
N GLN A 295 -16.33 -11.18 11.61
CA GLN A 295 -15.53 -9.97 11.46
C GLN A 295 -14.28 -10.04 12.33
N THR A 296 -13.16 -9.48 11.83
CA THR A 296 -11.96 -9.30 12.66
C THR A 296 -12.26 -8.41 13.87
N SER A 297 -11.58 -8.68 14.98
CA SER A 297 -11.69 -7.84 16.17
C SER A 297 -11.10 -6.43 15.97
N TYR A 298 -10.39 -6.16 14.87
CA TYR A 298 -9.57 -4.97 14.60
C TYR A 298 -8.50 -4.66 15.65
N LYS A 299 -8.29 -5.55 16.63
CA LYS A 299 -7.30 -5.38 17.68
C LYS A 299 -6.02 -6.12 17.30
N LEU A 300 -4.95 -5.41 17.02
CA LEU A 300 -3.66 -6.00 16.67
C LEU A 300 -2.86 -6.49 17.88
N THR A 301 -3.22 -6.04 19.08
CA THR A 301 -2.52 -6.44 20.29
C THR A 301 -2.50 -7.96 20.56
N PRO A 302 -3.57 -8.74 20.32
CA PRO A 302 -3.55 -10.20 20.51
C PRO A 302 -2.48 -10.93 19.69
N VAL A 303 -1.99 -10.34 18.59
CA VAL A 303 -0.98 -10.99 17.75
C VAL A 303 0.40 -11.04 18.41
N LEU A 304 0.67 -10.11 19.33
CA LEU A 304 1.96 -9.99 20.04
C LEU A 304 1.83 -10.18 21.56
N ASP A 305 0.61 -10.23 22.09
CA ASP A 305 0.34 -10.39 23.51
C ASP A 305 0.64 -11.83 23.94
N PRO A 306 1.60 -12.06 24.86
CA PRO A 306 1.93 -13.40 25.35
C PRO A 306 0.80 -14.04 26.16
N TYR A 307 -0.20 -13.28 26.57
CA TYR A 307 -1.36 -13.73 27.37
C TYR A 307 -2.64 -13.81 26.54
N ALA A 308 -2.59 -13.48 25.23
CA ALA A 308 -3.77 -13.52 24.39
C ALA A 308 -4.42 -14.90 24.37
N SER A 309 -5.74 -14.91 24.46
CA SER A 309 -6.48 -16.15 24.27
C SER A 309 -6.39 -16.61 22.80
N LYS A 310 -6.49 -17.92 22.57
CA LYS A 310 -6.49 -18.46 21.20
C LYS A 310 -7.68 -17.97 20.38
N VAL A 311 -8.81 -17.66 21.03
CA VAL A 311 -10.00 -17.17 20.34
C VAL A 311 -9.77 -15.74 19.89
N ASP A 312 -9.23 -14.86 20.73
CA ASP A 312 -8.96 -13.46 20.37
C ASP A 312 -7.88 -13.35 19.28
N PHE A 313 -6.82 -14.15 19.39
CA PHE A 313 -5.81 -14.27 18.35
C PHE A 313 -6.44 -14.66 17.01
N LYS A 314 -7.24 -15.73 17.01
CA LYS A 314 -7.91 -16.22 15.80
C LYS A 314 -8.90 -15.20 15.24
N GLU A 315 -9.65 -14.50 16.08
CA GLU A 315 -10.57 -13.44 15.64
C GLU A 315 -9.85 -12.29 14.95
N THR A 316 -8.62 -11.99 15.37
CA THR A 316 -7.81 -10.95 14.73
C THR A 316 -7.34 -11.39 13.34
N VAL A 317 -6.73 -12.59 13.22
CA VAL A 317 -5.99 -13.01 12.01
C VAL A 317 -6.82 -13.82 11.01
N ASP A 318 -7.96 -14.39 11.41
CA ASP A 318 -8.84 -15.18 10.54
C ASP A 318 -10.19 -14.47 10.28
N GLY A 319 -10.39 -13.27 10.86
CA GLY A 319 -11.64 -12.51 10.71
C GLY A 319 -11.62 -11.64 9.45
N TRP A 320 -12.75 -11.56 8.77
CA TRP A 320 -12.92 -10.68 7.62
C TRP A 320 -12.87 -9.21 8.03
N PHE A 321 -12.23 -8.38 7.22
CA PHE A 321 -12.13 -6.95 7.51
C PHE A 321 -13.50 -6.27 7.47
N VAL A 322 -14.21 -6.49 6.38
CA VAL A 322 -15.64 -6.12 6.19
C VAL A 322 -16.32 -7.19 5.35
N PRO A 323 -17.67 -7.22 5.27
CA PRO A 323 -18.39 -8.24 4.49
C PRO A 323 -17.97 -8.35 3.04
N SER A 324 -17.57 -7.24 2.43
CA SER A 324 -17.12 -7.18 1.03
C SER A 324 -15.65 -7.55 0.81
N MET A 325 -14.93 -7.94 1.88
CA MET A 325 -13.49 -8.26 1.85
C MET A 325 -13.20 -9.60 2.53
N PRO A 326 -13.45 -10.74 1.83
CA PRO A 326 -13.17 -12.09 2.31
C PRO A 326 -11.70 -12.27 2.64
N ASP A 327 -11.41 -12.80 3.82
CA ASP A 327 -10.07 -13.02 4.34
C ASP A 327 -9.42 -14.24 3.68
N LEU A 328 -8.24 -14.05 3.09
CA LEU A 328 -7.47 -15.11 2.43
C LEU A 328 -6.74 -15.97 3.47
N ASN A 329 -6.71 -17.27 3.27
CA ASN A 329 -5.92 -18.15 4.12
C ASN A 329 -4.48 -18.28 3.59
N GLN A 330 -3.60 -17.39 4.01
CA GLN A 330 -2.19 -17.40 3.60
C GLN A 330 -1.41 -18.63 4.13
N ARG A 331 -1.95 -19.39 5.07
CA ARG A 331 -1.37 -20.68 5.51
C ARG A 331 -1.52 -21.79 4.46
N ASN A 332 -2.47 -21.63 3.51
CA ASN A 332 -2.54 -22.50 2.36
C ASN A 332 -1.32 -22.25 1.46
N PRO A 333 -0.48 -23.28 1.19
CA PRO A 333 0.77 -23.09 0.44
C PRO A 333 0.57 -22.62 -0.99
N HIS A 334 -0.59 -22.88 -1.57
CA HIS A 334 -0.93 -22.43 -2.92
C HIS A 334 -1.31 -20.94 -2.92
N VAL A 335 -2.00 -20.46 -1.89
CA VAL A 335 -2.35 -19.05 -1.73
C VAL A 335 -1.10 -18.20 -1.54
N ILE A 336 -0.24 -18.57 -0.58
CA ILE A 336 0.96 -17.75 -0.33
C ILE A 336 1.93 -17.77 -1.51
N LYS A 337 2.08 -18.89 -2.23
CA LYS A 337 2.92 -18.94 -3.45
C LYS A 337 2.35 -18.03 -4.54
N TYR A 338 1.03 -18.02 -4.74
CA TYR A 338 0.37 -17.12 -5.68
C TYR A 338 0.63 -15.64 -5.34
N LEU A 339 0.51 -15.26 -4.08
CA LEU A 339 0.72 -13.88 -3.62
C LEU A 339 2.19 -13.45 -3.74
N ILE A 340 3.15 -14.35 -3.43
CA ILE A 340 4.57 -14.09 -3.63
C ILE A 340 4.85 -13.81 -5.11
N GLN A 341 4.40 -14.70 -6.00
CA GLN A 341 4.58 -14.55 -7.44
C GLN A 341 3.90 -13.30 -7.99
N ASN A 342 2.77 -12.90 -7.41
CA ASN A 342 2.11 -11.65 -7.77
C ASN A 342 3.01 -10.44 -7.51
N SER A 343 3.69 -10.38 -6.36
CA SER A 343 4.66 -9.31 -6.09
C SER A 343 5.82 -9.31 -7.08
N GLU A 344 6.43 -10.48 -7.31
CA GLU A 344 7.54 -10.64 -8.25
C GLU A 344 7.14 -10.24 -9.66
N TRP A 345 5.95 -10.64 -10.09
CA TRP A 345 5.42 -10.31 -11.41
C TRP A 345 5.24 -8.80 -11.61
N TRP A 346 4.70 -8.08 -10.62
CA TRP A 346 4.54 -6.62 -10.71
C TRP A 346 5.87 -5.89 -10.65
N ILE A 347 6.83 -6.36 -9.83
CA ILE A 347 8.19 -5.80 -9.81
C ILE A 347 8.85 -5.93 -11.18
N GLU A 348 8.74 -7.10 -11.82
CA GLU A 348 9.34 -7.33 -13.14
C GLU A 348 8.57 -6.68 -14.28
N THR A 349 7.23 -6.65 -14.22
CA THR A 349 6.38 -6.18 -15.33
C THR A 349 6.39 -4.66 -15.47
N VAL A 350 6.31 -3.92 -14.37
CA VAL A 350 6.23 -2.44 -14.43
C VAL A 350 7.44 -1.74 -13.85
N GLY A 351 8.29 -2.44 -13.10
CA GLY A 351 9.52 -1.86 -12.56
C GLY A 351 9.31 -1.01 -11.32
N ILE A 352 8.34 -1.34 -10.45
CA ILE A 352 8.10 -0.61 -9.21
C ILE A 352 9.32 -0.63 -8.28
N ASP A 353 9.47 0.42 -7.46
CA ASP A 353 10.61 0.62 -6.54
C ASP A 353 10.27 0.30 -5.08
N GLY A 354 9.04 -0.08 -4.80
CA GLY A 354 8.61 -0.46 -3.46
C GLY A 354 7.21 -1.02 -3.43
N ILE A 355 6.89 -1.67 -2.33
CA ILE A 355 5.54 -2.14 -2.01
C ILE A 355 5.11 -1.55 -0.68
N ARG A 356 3.90 -1.00 -0.63
CA ARG A 356 3.17 -0.83 0.63
C ARG A 356 2.21 -2.00 0.77
N MET A 357 2.32 -2.74 1.86
CA MET A 357 1.44 -3.85 2.15
C MET A 357 0.35 -3.43 3.12
N ASP A 358 -0.87 -3.45 2.63
CA ASP A 358 -2.10 -3.17 3.37
C ASP A 358 -2.30 -4.14 4.53
N THR A 359 -2.83 -3.62 5.65
CA THR A 359 -3.26 -4.43 6.80
C THR A 359 -2.26 -5.55 7.21
N TYR A 360 -0.96 -5.27 7.14
CA TYR A 360 0.13 -6.27 7.27
C TYR A 360 0.00 -7.21 8.49
N PRO A 361 -0.35 -6.75 9.71
CA PRO A 361 -0.41 -7.60 10.89
C PRO A 361 -1.65 -8.48 10.98
N TYR A 362 -2.65 -8.29 10.12
CA TYR A 362 -3.86 -9.12 10.12
C TYR A 362 -3.67 -10.43 9.36
N ALA A 363 -2.80 -10.46 8.36
CA ALA A 363 -2.45 -11.66 7.63
C ALA A 363 -1.61 -12.64 8.47
N ASP A 364 -1.56 -13.91 8.06
CA ASP A 364 -0.77 -14.92 8.76
C ASP A 364 0.71 -14.53 8.84
N ARG A 365 1.23 -14.48 10.04
CA ARG A 365 2.57 -13.96 10.34
C ARG A 365 3.70 -14.76 9.71
N ASP A 366 3.59 -16.09 9.70
CA ASP A 366 4.63 -16.96 9.14
C ASP A 366 4.62 -16.89 7.61
N ALA A 367 3.45 -16.82 7.00
CA ALA A 367 3.28 -16.63 5.57
C ALA A 367 3.81 -15.26 5.11
N MET A 368 3.54 -14.19 5.86
CA MET A 368 4.07 -12.86 5.54
C MET A 368 5.58 -12.77 5.73
N ALA A 369 6.13 -13.47 6.73
CA ALA A 369 7.58 -13.59 6.89
C ALA A 369 8.22 -14.38 5.73
N LEU A 370 7.57 -15.43 5.24
CA LEU A 370 8.01 -16.18 4.05
C LEU A 370 8.01 -15.27 2.81
N TRP A 371 6.93 -14.53 2.58
CA TRP A 371 6.83 -13.55 1.49
C TRP A 371 8.00 -12.55 1.53
N MET A 372 8.21 -11.89 2.67
CA MET A 372 9.29 -10.89 2.82
C MET A 372 10.68 -11.49 2.66
N LYS A 373 10.89 -12.71 3.21
CA LYS A 373 12.17 -13.41 3.05
C LYS A 373 12.45 -13.76 1.59
N THR A 374 11.45 -14.21 0.85
CA THR A 374 11.58 -14.54 -0.57
C THR A 374 11.91 -13.29 -1.40
N LEU A 375 11.19 -12.18 -1.16
CA LEU A 375 11.49 -10.91 -1.82
C LEU A 375 12.88 -10.38 -1.47
N ASP A 376 13.31 -10.49 -0.21
CA ASP A 376 14.64 -10.03 0.22
C ASP A 376 15.77 -10.88 -0.43
N GLN A 377 15.53 -12.15 -0.66
CA GLN A 377 16.46 -13.03 -1.38
C GLN A 377 16.55 -12.66 -2.86
N GLU A 378 15.44 -12.41 -3.53
CA GLU A 378 15.40 -12.06 -4.95
C GLU A 378 15.84 -10.62 -5.19
N TYR A 379 15.36 -9.67 -4.36
CA TYR A 379 15.55 -8.22 -4.50
C TYR A 379 16.14 -7.61 -3.21
N PRO A 380 17.42 -7.86 -2.89
CA PRO A 380 18.00 -7.46 -1.59
C PRO A 380 17.97 -5.96 -1.32
N ASN A 381 17.99 -5.14 -2.36
CA ASN A 381 17.97 -3.68 -2.27
C ASN A 381 16.58 -3.06 -2.44
N PHE A 382 15.56 -3.87 -2.69
CA PHE A 382 14.17 -3.44 -2.76
C PHE A 382 13.61 -3.16 -1.36
N ASN A 383 12.63 -2.27 -1.23
CA ASN A 383 12.01 -1.96 0.06
C ASN A 383 10.51 -2.24 0.06
N THR A 384 10.02 -2.67 1.21
CA THR A 384 8.60 -2.89 1.48
C THR A 384 8.24 -2.25 2.81
N VAL A 385 7.16 -1.49 2.83
CA VAL A 385 6.56 -0.96 4.05
C VAL A 385 5.25 -1.68 4.35
N GLY A 386 5.11 -2.16 5.59
CA GLY A 386 3.86 -2.74 6.09
C GLY A 386 3.05 -1.72 6.87
N GLU A 387 1.76 -1.69 6.62
CA GLU A 387 0.85 -0.93 7.48
C GLU A 387 0.69 -1.63 8.82
N THR A 388 1.26 -1.02 9.86
CA THR A 388 1.25 -1.51 11.24
C THR A 388 0.49 -0.51 12.11
N TRP A 389 -0.85 -0.52 11.99
CA TRP A 389 -1.69 0.49 12.64
C TRP A 389 -1.83 0.24 14.14
N VAL A 390 -0.79 0.57 14.86
CA VAL A 390 -0.77 0.63 16.32
C VAL A 390 -0.08 1.90 16.79
N THR A 391 -0.58 2.52 17.84
CA THR A 391 -0.05 3.79 18.36
C THR A 391 1.01 3.62 19.46
N GLU A 392 1.40 2.38 19.75
CA GLU A 392 2.44 2.08 20.74
C GLU A 392 3.74 1.65 20.03
N PRO A 393 4.86 2.38 20.22
CA PRO A 393 6.12 2.12 19.52
C PRO A 393 6.64 0.69 19.65
N ALA A 394 6.44 0.04 20.80
CA ALA A 394 6.89 -1.33 21.02
C ALA A 394 6.20 -2.34 20.09
N TYR A 395 4.90 -2.18 19.88
CA TYR A 395 4.14 -3.03 18.96
C TYR A 395 4.57 -2.80 17.51
N THR A 396 4.76 -1.55 17.09
CA THR A 396 5.26 -1.22 15.75
C THR A 396 6.67 -1.78 15.52
N ALA A 397 7.57 -1.59 16.49
CA ALA A 397 8.96 -2.05 16.39
C ALA A 397 9.07 -3.59 16.34
N ALA A 398 8.12 -4.32 16.95
CA ALA A 398 8.09 -5.79 16.91
C ALA A 398 7.89 -6.35 15.49
N TRP A 399 7.33 -5.57 14.56
CA TRP A 399 7.13 -5.95 13.16
C TRP A 399 8.32 -5.64 12.25
N GLN A 400 9.30 -4.86 12.71
CA GLN A 400 10.46 -4.55 11.87
C GLN A 400 11.43 -5.76 11.79
N LYS A 401 12.06 -5.94 10.63
CA LYS A 401 13.11 -6.94 10.40
C LYS A 401 14.15 -6.91 11.54
N ASP A 402 14.50 -8.09 12.04
CA ASP A 402 15.49 -8.31 13.09
C ASP A 402 15.10 -7.70 14.45
N SER A 403 13.81 -7.45 14.69
CA SER A 403 13.32 -6.97 15.97
C SER A 403 13.58 -7.99 17.10
N LYS A 404 14.10 -7.50 18.21
CA LYS A 404 14.29 -8.29 19.44
C LYS A 404 13.03 -8.37 20.31
N LEU A 405 11.99 -7.64 19.96
CA LEU A 405 10.71 -7.62 20.67
C LEU A 405 9.76 -8.73 20.20
N SER A 406 10.21 -9.57 19.28
CA SER A 406 9.43 -10.62 18.70
C SER A 406 10.27 -11.89 18.56
N GLU A 407 9.68 -13.04 18.90
CA GLU A 407 10.31 -14.35 18.72
C GLU A 407 10.49 -14.72 17.24
N LYS A 408 9.65 -14.16 16.37
CA LYS A 408 9.66 -14.42 14.93
C LYS A 408 10.14 -13.19 14.16
N ASN A 409 11.10 -13.38 13.27
CA ASN A 409 11.54 -12.33 12.37
C ASN A 409 10.53 -12.16 11.23
N SER A 410 10.01 -10.96 11.08
CA SER A 410 9.07 -10.62 10.00
C SER A 410 9.76 -10.42 8.64
N TYR A 411 11.07 -10.15 8.63
CA TYR A 411 11.85 -9.66 7.48
C TYR A 411 11.34 -8.34 6.87
N LEU A 412 10.31 -7.71 7.45
CA LEU A 412 9.75 -6.44 6.99
C LEU A 412 10.72 -5.29 7.26
N LYS A 413 11.22 -4.66 6.20
CA LYS A 413 12.25 -3.61 6.32
C LYS A 413 11.69 -2.33 6.92
N THR A 414 10.53 -1.89 6.48
CA THR A 414 9.92 -0.61 6.89
C THR A 414 8.54 -0.84 7.50
N VAL A 415 8.23 -0.11 8.57
CA VAL A 415 6.94 -0.10 9.28
C VAL A 415 6.36 1.30 9.30
N MET A 416 5.02 1.44 9.33
CA MET A 416 4.36 2.75 9.41
C MET A 416 4.29 3.26 10.85
N ASP A 417 4.63 4.55 11.07
CA ASP A 417 4.73 5.19 12.38
C ASP A 417 3.41 5.85 12.82
N PHE A 418 2.42 5.03 13.14
CA PHE A 418 1.15 5.52 13.70
C PHE A 418 1.33 6.12 15.10
N ALA A 419 2.41 5.77 15.80
CA ALA A 419 2.72 6.38 17.09
C ALA A 419 3.13 7.85 16.93
N PHE A 420 4.01 8.16 15.97
CA PHE A 420 4.36 9.55 15.64
C PHE A 420 3.13 10.34 15.16
N PHE A 421 2.34 9.75 14.26
CA PHE A 421 1.08 10.33 13.78
C PHE A 421 0.15 10.72 14.93
N ASP A 422 -0.10 9.81 15.87
CA ASP A 422 -0.97 10.06 17.02
C ASP A 422 -0.44 11.19 17.90
N ARG A 423 0.86 11.16 18.22
CA ARG A 423 1.48 12.14 19.13
C ARG A 423 1.55 13.53 18.53
N ILE A 424 1.84 13.67 17.22
CA ILE A 424 1.90 15.00 16.59
C ILE A 424 0.52 15.62 16.40
N ASN A 425 -0.50 14.81 16.11
CA ASN A 425 -1.88 15.26 16.02
C ASN A 425 -2.50 15.60 17.38
N SER A 426 -2.05 14.94 18.45
CA SER A 426 -2.42 15.31 19.82
C SER A 426 -1.72 16.58 20.28
N ALA A 427 -0.42 16.70 20.03
CA ALA A 427 0.38 17.86 20.44
C ALA A 427 -0.14 19.19 19.90
N LYS A 428 -0.64 19.25 18.65
CA LYS A 428 -1.18 20.49 18.05
C LYS A 428 -2.39 21.08 18.78
N LYS A 429 -3.09 20.27 19.59
CA LYS A 429 -4.29 20.66 20.34
C LYS A 429 -3.98 21.16 21.75
N GLU A 430 -2.73 21.12 22.17
CA GLU A 430 -2.30 21.36 23.54
C GLU A 430 -1.29 22.51 23.58
N GLU A 431 -1.58 23.53 24.42
CA GLU A 431 -0.67 24.66 24.63
C GLU A 431 0.31 24.44 25.80
N THR A 432 -0.02 23.50 26.68
CA THR A 432 0.81 23.16 27.83
C THR A 432 1.96 22.24 27.44
N ASP A 433 3.08 22.38 28.09
CA ASP A 433 4.26 21.55 27.94
C ASP A 433 4.67 20.88 29.26
N ASP A 434 3.69 20.39 29.99
CA ASP A 434 3.91 19.53 31.13
C ASP A 434 4.53 18.19 30.70
N TRP A 435 4.77 17.28 31.63
CA TRP A 435 5.54 16.06 31.39
C TRP A 435 5.05 15.21 30.20
N TRP A 436 3.80 15.33 29.78
CA TRP A 436 3.19 14.44 28.80
C TRP A 436 2.50 15.15 27.63
N ASN A 437 2.26 16.45 27.76
CA ASN A 437 1.45 17.22 26.81
C ASN A 437 2.30 18.10 25.89
N GLY A 438 1.65 18.68 24.89
CA GLY A 438 2.28 19.58 23.94
C GLY A 438 3.49 18.95 23.23
N MET A 439 4.58 19.69 23.15
CA MET A 439 5.81 19.21 22.47
C MET A 439 6.46 18.01 23.16
N ASN A 440 6.18 17.75 24.43
CA ASN A 440 6.68 16.56 25.12
C ASN A 440 6.14 15.25 24.55
N ARG A 441 4.94 15.25 23.91
CA ARG A 441 4.44 14.06 23.22
C ARG A 441 5.38 13.63 22.09
N ILE A 442 5.92 14.59 21.34
CA ILE A 442 6.82 14.31 20.22
C ILE A 442 8.19 13.90 20.74
N TYR A 443 8.72 14.61 21.74
CA TYR A 443 9.95 14.22 22.42
C TYR A 443 9.87 12.78 22.93
N ASN A 444 8.79 12.44 23.63
CA ASN A 444 8.62 11.12 24.25
C ASN A 444 8.49 9.99 23.20
N VAL A 445 7.76 10.18 22.09
CA VAL A 445 7.64 9.12 21.07
C VAL A 445 8.97 8.84 20.39
N LEU A 446 9.79 9.86 20.15
CA LEU A 446 11.12 9.70 19.55
C LEU A 446 12.15 9.10 20.53
N CYS A 447 11.91 9.19 21.86
CA CYS A 447 12.74 8.50 22.83
C CYS A 447 12.70 6.96 22.67
N TYR A 448 11.65 6.41 22.05
CA TYR A 448 11.50 4.97 21.82
C TYR A 448 12.28 4.45 20.62
N ASP A 449 13.08 5.29 19.94
CA ASP A 449 13.87 4.86 18.78
C ASP A 449 14.81 3.69 19.08
N TYR A 450 15.20 3.49 20.33
CA TYR A 450 16.02 2.35 20.76
C TYR A 450 15.31 0.99 20.62
N LEU A 451 13.98 0.97 20.47
CA LEU A 451 13.21 -0.24 20.26
C LEU A 451 13.32 -0.75 18.80
N TYR A 452 13.54 0.16 17.85
CA TYR A 452 13.60 -0.17 16.43
C TYR A 452 14.99 -0.64 16.01
N PRO A 453 15.12 -1.80 15.35
CA PRO A 453 16.39 -2.20 14.74
C PRO A 453 16.95 -1.14 13.77
N ASN A 454 16.07 -0.47 13.03
CA ASN A 454 16.45 0.60 12.11
C ASN A 454 15.42 1.76 12.13
N PRO A 455 15.60 2.77 12.99
CA PRO A 455 14.68 3.92 13.04
C PRO A 455 14.55 4.69 11.73
N LYS A 456 15.55 4.65 10.83
CA LYS A 456 15.47 5.28 9.49
C LYS A 456 14.43 4.63 8.59
N SER A 457 14.21 3.32 8.77
CA SER A 457 13.20 2.55 8.07
C SER A 457 11.89 2.49 8.85
N VAL A 458 11.49 3.60 9.47
CA VAL A 458 10.17 3.81 10.05
C VAL A 458 9.52 4.93 9.26
N MET A 459 8.40 4.66 8.59
CA MET A 459 7.72 5.61 7.71
C MET A 459 6.77 6.48 8.52
N ALA A 460 7.18 7.73 8.78
CA ALA A 460 6.40 8.69 9.52
C ALA A 460 5.53 9.55 8.60
N PHE A 461 4.39 9.99 9.13
CA PHE A 461 3.43 10.83 8.43
C PHE A 461 2.63 11.67 9.45
N VAL A 462 1.99 12.73 8.98
CA VAL A 462 1.11 13.58 9.80
C VAL A 462 -0.36 13.39 9.47
N GLU A 463 -0.65 12.87 8.28
CA GLU A 463 -1.97 12.51 7.78
C GLU A 463 -1.84 11.50 6.64
N ASN A 464 -2.89 10.72 6.38
CA ASN A 464 -3.02 9.84 5.23
C ASN A 464 -4.49 9.68 4.81
N HIS A 465 -4.77 8.79 3.88
CA HIS A 465 -6.12 8.57 3.33
C HIS A 465 -7.11 7.91 4.32
N ASP A 466 -6.62 7.36 5.44
CA ASP A 466 -7.42 6.68 6.46
C ASP A 466 -7.57 7.48 7.75
N THR A 467 -6.94 8.65 7.81
CA THR A 467 -6.97 9.52 8.99
C THR A 467 -7.64 10.85 8.68
N ASP A 468 -7.95 11.62 9.71
CA ASP A 468 -8.31 13.03 9.52
C ASP A 468 -7.16 13.76 8.81
N ARG A 469 -7.48 14.76 7.99
CA ARG A 469 -6.48 15.72 7.54
C ARG A 469 -5.88 16.43 8.75
N PHE A 470 -4.59 16.77 8.69
CA PHE A 470 -3.94 17.45 9.82
C PHE A 470 -4.63 18.77 10.20
N LEU A 471 -5.14 19.49 9.23
CA LEU A 471 -5.90 20.72 9.44
C LEU A 471 -7.28 20.47 10.03
N GLY A 472 -7.84 19.25 9.96
CA GLY A 472 -9.23 18.96 10.30
C GLY A 472 -10.17 19.81 9.46
N GLU A 473 -11.12 20.49 10.09
CA GLU A 473 -11.98 21.51 9.45
C GLU A 473 -11.37 22.94 9.57
N GLY A 474 -10.19 23.06 10.18
CA GLY A 474 -9.50 24.33 10.40
C GLY A 474 -8.57 24.75 9.26
N LYS A 475 -7.77 25.80 9.55
CA LYS A 475 -6.82 26.41 8.61
C LYS A 475 -5.47 26.74 9.28
N ASP A 476 -5.11 26.05 10.36
CA ASP A 476 -3.88 26.34 11.12
C ASP A 476 -2.62 25.88 10.37
N SER A 477 -2.23 26.67 9.38
CA SER A 477 -1.03 26.42 8.58
C SER A 477 0.27 26.53 9.38
N LEU A 478 0.28 27.23 10.54
CA LEU A 478 1.46 27.31 11.39
C LEU A 478 1.71 25.97 12.10
N ALA A 479 0.66 25.35 12.65
CA ALA A 479 0.77 24.00 13.21
C ALA A 479 1.20 22.98 12.15
N LEU A 480 0.66 23.08 10.93
CA LEU A 480 1.05 22.20 9.83
C LEU A 480 2.52 22.37 9.47
N LYS A 481 3.05 23.60 9.41
CA LYS A 481 4.48 23.86 9.18
C LYS A 481 5.36 23.29 10.30
N GLN A 482 4.94 23.38 11.56
CA GLN A 482 5.64 22.76 12.69
C GLN A 482 5.75 21.25 12.51
N ALA A 483 4.62 20.61 12.20
CA ALA A 483 4.55 19.17 12.00
C ALA A 483 5.39 18.70 10.81
N LEU A 484 5.33 19.40 9.68
CA LEU A 484 6.10 19.05 8.48
C LEU A 484 7.60 19.30 8.64
N ALA A 485 8.02 20.35 9.34
CA ALA A 485 9.43 20.58 9.64
C ALA A 485 10.01 19.43 10.48
N LEU A 486 9.27 18.97 11.49
CA LEU A 486 9.66 17.80 12.27
C LEU A 486 9.69 16.54 11.41
N LEU A 487 8.61 16.24 10.67
CA LEU A 487 8.52 15.09 9.78
C LEU A 487 9.72 14.97 8.84
N LEU A 488 10.15 16.10 8.25
CA LEU A 488 11.21 16.13 7.24
C LEU A 488 12.62 16.16 7.82
N THR A 489 12.77 16.36 9.15
CA THR A 489 14.10 16.48 9.79
C THR A 489 14.40 15.40 10.83
N VAL A 490 13.39 14.68 11.32
CA VAL A 490 13.58 13.52 12.21
C VAL A 490 14.20 12.34 11.48
N ASN A 491 14.70 11.37 12.25
CA ASN A 491 15.33 10.16 11.73
C ASN A 491 14.27 9.14 11.25
N ARG A 492 13.55 9.49 10.18
CA ARG A 492 12.42 8.71 9.60
C ARG A 492 12.45 8.73 8.07
N THR A 493 11.70 7.82 7.46
CA THR A 493 11.28 7.92 6.06
C THR A 493 9.98 8.71 6.01
N PRO A 494 9.96 9.93 5.48
CA PRO A 494 8.76 10.76 5.50
C PRO A 494 7.76 10.42 4.40
N GLN A 495 6.45 10.46 4.75
CA GLN A 495 5.35 10.36 3.81
C GLN A 495 4.48 11.61 3.90
N LEU A 496 4.15 12.18 2.76
CA LEU A 496 3.17 13.26 2.58
C LEU A 496 1.90 12.70 1.95
N TYR A 497 0.77 13.29 2.26
CA TYR A 497 -0.51 12.97 1.64
C TYR A 497 -0.88 14.05 0.63
N TYR A 498 -1.42 13.67 -0.55
CA TYR A 498 -1.74 14.63 -1.61
C TYR A 498 -2.61 15.77 -1.10
N GLY A 499 -2.29 16.98 -1.51
CA GLY A 499 -3.01 18.19 -1.13
C GLY A 499 -2.60 18.80 0.23
N THR A 500 -1.70 18.18 1.00
CA THR A 500 -1.10 18.79 2.20
C THR A 500 -0.42 20.10 1.85
N GLU A 501 0.28 20.14 0.72
CA GLU A 501 1.04 21.29 0.19
C GLU A 501 0.15 22.46 -0.26
N VAL A 502 -1.14 22.20 -0.49
CA VAL A 502 -2.13 23.19 -0.89
C VAL A 502 -3.26 23.34 0.16
N LEU A 503 -2.96 22.96 1.41
CA LEU A 503 -3.84 23.16 2.56
C LEU A 503 -5.20 22.47 2.47
N MET A 504 -5.30 21.32 1.79
CA MET A 504 -6.51 20.52 1.81
C MET A 504 -6.85 20.09 3.24
N ASN A 505 -8.14 20.15 3.57
CA ASN A 505 -8.68 19.86 4.90
C ASN A 505 -9.81 18.83 4.84
N GLY A 506 -10.23 18.32 6.00
CA GLY A 506 -11.34 17.39 6.13
C GLY A 506 -11.22 16.49 7.36
N THR A 507 -12.35 15.91 7.76
CA THR A 507 -12.44 14.95 8.87
C THR A 507 -13.26 13.73 8.49
N LYS A 508 -12.87 12.57 8.99
CA LYS A 508 -13.60 11.29 8.79
C LYS A 508 -14.97 11.28 9.47
N SER A 509 -15.17 12.11 10.49
CA SER A 509 -16.47 12.24 11.15
C SER A 509 -17.59 12.69 10.20
N VAL A 510 -17.25 13.35 9.09
CA VAL A 510 -18.18 13.67 8.02
C VAL A 510 -18.39 12.47 7.11
N THR A 511 -17.38 12.03 6.41
CA THR A 511 -17.29 10.80 5.61
C THR A 511 -15.83 10.50 5.27
N ASP A 512 -15.49 9.27 4.86
CA ASP A 512 -14.18 8.99 4.29
C ASP A 512 -13.88 9.85 3.06
N GLY A 513 -14.88 10.13 2.22
CA GLY A 513 -14.74 11.02 1.06
C GLY A 513 -14.35 12.44 1.43
N ASN A 514 -14.67 12.90 2.66
CA ASN A 514 -14.30 14.26 3.10
C ASN A 514 -12.78 14.43 3.32
N VAL A 515 -12.07 13.38 3.70
CA VAL A 515 -10.59 13.39 3.78
C VAL A 515 -9.94 13.02 2.45
N ARG A 516 -10.71 12.52 1.48
CA ARG A 516 -10.31 12.04 0.16
C ARG A 516 -10.90 12.90 -0.97
N LYS A 517 -10.96 14.22 -0.75
CA LYS A 517 -11.46 15.18 -1.75
C LYS A 517 -10.60 15.19 -3.01
N ASP A 518 -11.20 15.61 -4.13
CA ASP A 518 -10.45 15.80 -5.38
C ASP A 518 -9.33 16.83 -5.23
N PHE A 519 -8.19 16.56 -5.86
CA PHE A 519 -7.14 17.57 -5.98
C PHE A 519 -7.62 18.71 -6.89
N PRO A 520 -7.53 19.98 -6.44
CA PRO A 520 -8.08 21.10 -7.21
C PRO A 520 -7.38 21.29 -8.56
N GLY A 521 -8.13 21.28 -9.64
CA GLY A 521 -7.63 21.44 -11.01
C GLY A 521 -7.37 20.12 -11.74
N GLY A 522 -7.70 18.97 -11.13
CA GLY A 522 -7.51 17.65 -11.74
C GLY A 522 -8.53 17.31 -12.82
N TRP A 523 -9.59 18.08 -12.99
CA TRP A 523 -10.65 17.82 -13.98
C TRP A 523 -10.85 19.01 -14.91
N THR A 524 -11.15 18.71 -16.16
CA THR A 524 -11.51 19.75 -17.14
C THR A 524 -12.71 20.57 -16.62
N GLY A 525 -12.54 21.89 -16.57
CA GLY A 525 -13.59 22.81 -16.11
C GLY A 525 -13.52 23.18 -14.63
N ASP A 526 -12.58 22.63 -13.88
CA ASP A 526 -12.33 23.08 -12.51
C ASP A 526 -11.95 24.58 -12.51
N GLN A 527 -12.62 25.38 -11.68
CA GLN A 527 -12.37 26.81 -11.57
C GLN A 527 -11.14 27.15 -10.73
N HIS A 528 -10.74 26.23 -9.87
CA HIS A 528 -9.54 26.31 -9.03
C HIS A 528 -8.54 25.26 -9.51
N ASN A 529 -7.30 25.69 -9.76
CA ASN A 529 -6.23 24.81 -10.24
C ASN A 529 -4.99 24.96 -9.34
N ALA A 530 -4.77 24.00 -8.46
CA ALA A 530 -3.64 24.02 -7.55
C ALA A 530 -2.34 23.45 -8.17
N PHE A 531 -2.38 22.92 -9.38
CA PHE A 531 -1.17 22.47 -10.09
C PHE A 531 -0.26 23.64 -10.50
N THR A 532 -0.82 24.82 -10.72
CA THR A 532 -0.05 25.99 -11.17
C THR A 532 -0.01 27.11 -10.14
N ALA A 533 1.05 27.92 -10.17
CA ALA A 533 1.20 29.04 -9.25
C ALA A 533 0.10 30.11 -9.42
N GLU A 534 -0.35 30.31 -10.66
CA GLU A 534 -1.41 31.27 -11.01
C GLU A 534 -2.78 30.78 -10.52
N GLY A 535 -2.99 29.47 -10.51
CA GLY A 535 -4.27 28.89 -10.09
C GLY A 535 -4.39 28.71 -8.57
N ARG A 536 -3.25 28.69 -7.86
CA ARG A 536 -3.23 28.61 -6.38
C ARG A 536 -3.63 29.94 -5.76
N THR A 537 -4.35 29.90 -4.65
CA THR A 537 -4.52 31.05 -3.77
C THR A 537 -3.20 31.51 -3.17
N ASN A 538 -3.16 32.73 -2.63
CA ASN A 538 -1.95 33.24 -1.94
C ASN A 538 -1.51 32.34 -0.78
N ALA A 539 -2.47 31.80 0.00
CA ALA A 539 -2.16 30.91 1.12
C ALA A 539 -1.57 29.57 0.64
N GLU A 540 -2.14 29.00 -0.41
CA GLU A 540 -1.63 27.76 -1.03
C GLU A 540 -0.24 27.97 -1.62
N ASN A 541 0.00 29.07 -2.35
CA ASN A 541 1.32 29.40 -2.86
C ASN A 541 2.36 29.56 -1.75
N GLN A 542 1.99 30.21 -0.64
CA GLN A 542 2.88 30.37 0.51
C GLN A 542 3.22 29.02 1.14
N MET A 543 2.26 28.12 1.24
CA MET A 543 2.48 26.78 1.81
C MET A 543 3.28 25.90 0.85
N PHE A 544 2.90 25.87 -0.43
CA PHE A 544 3.61 25.12 -1.45
C PHE A 544 5.08 25.52 -1.56
N ASN A 545 5.36 26.82 -1.67
CA ASN A 545 6.74 27.32 -1.79
C ASN A 545 7.56 27.04 -0.52
N TRP A 546 6.95 27.18 0.66
CA TRP A 546 7.62 26.87 1.93
C TRP A 546 7.98 25.39 2.00
N LEU A 547 7.05 24.50 1.67
CA LEU A 547 7.28 23.05 1.69
C LEU A 547 8.25 22.62 0.59
N SER A 548 8.09 23.14 -0.63
CA SER A 548 8.98 22.85 -1.76
C SER A 548 10.42 23.25 -1.46
N ASN A 549 10.67 24.43 -0.86
CA ASN A 549 12.01 24.83 -0.45
C ASN A 549 12.65 23.83 0.53
N LEU A 550 11.87 23.36 1.50
CA LEU A 550 12.37 22.40 2.50
C LEU A 550 12.59 21.00 1.89
N LEU A 551 11.75 20.58 0.96
CA LEU A 551 11.88 19.31 0.25
C LEU A 551 13.11 19.29 -0.65
N HIS A 552 13.34 20.35 -1.45
CA HIS A 552 14.53 20.45 -2.31
C HIS A 552 15.81 20.55 -1.49
N TRP A 553 15.81 21.31 -0.38
CA TRP A 553 16.95 21.36 0.53
C TRP A 553 17.26 19.98 1.14
N ARG A 554 16.23 19.17 1.41
CA ARG A 554 16.39 17.82 1.98
C ARG A 554 16.98 16.83 0.97
N GLN A 555 16.70 16.98 -0.33
CA GLN A 555 17.22 16.09 -1.37
C GLN A 555 18.76 16.06 -1.33
N GLY A 556 19.34 14.87 -1.19
CA GLY A 556 20.78 14.67 -1.11
C GLY A 556 21.46 15.22 0.15
N ASN A 557 20.68 15.73 1.13
CA ASN A 557 21.25 16.26 2.37
C ASN A 557 21.63 15.11 3.33
N GLU A 558 22.92 14.75 3.31
CA GLU A 558 23.44 13.67 4.17
C GLU A 558 23.31 13.98 5.67
N VAL A 559 23.23 15.25 6.08
CA VAL A 559 23.02 15.59 7.50
C VAL A 559 21.68 15.06 7.98
N ILE A 560 20.65 15.15 7.15
CA ILE A 560 19.31 14.64 7.46
C ILE A 560 19.23 13.11 7.33
N THR A 561 19.81 12.55 6.26
CA THR A 561 19.61 11.12 5.94
C THR A 561 20.59 10.20 6.69
N LYS A 562 21.79 10.69 7.01
CA LYS A 562 22.86 9.90 7.66
C LYS A 562 23.24 10.39 9.05
N GLY A 563 22.89 11.64 9.40
CA GLY A 563 23.34 12.32 10.62
C GLY A 563 22.80 11.67 11.90
N LYS A 564 23.59 11.83 12.98
CA LYS A 564 23.15 11.51 14.33
C LYS A 564 22.04 12.48 14.73
N GLN A 565 20.98 11.99 15.31
CA GLN A 565 19.91 12.81 15.91
C GLN A 565 20.23 13.10 17.37
N THR A 566 20.00 14.34 17.78
CA THR A 566 20.00 14.78 19.18
C THR A 566 18.74 15.57 19.41
N GLN A 567 17.99 15.26 20.46
CA GLN A 567 16.81 16.03 20.83
C GLN A 567 16.98 16.62 22.24
N PHE A 568 16.45 17.82 22.43
CA PHE A 568 16.46 18.52 23.70
C PHE A 568 15.05 18.46 24.31
N CYS A 569 14.97 18.12 25.60
CA CYS A 569 13.67 18.16 26.30
C CYS A 569 13.03 19.54 26.09
N PRO A 570 11.74 19.59 25.72
CA PRO A 570 11.03 20.86 25.56
C PRO A 570 11.12 21.71 26.81
N GLN A 571 11.32 23.00 26.62
CA GLN A 571 11.32 24.01 27.71
C GLN A 571 10.55 25.23 27.28
N ASN A 572 9.66 25.71 28.13
CA ASN A 572 8.81 26.88 27.86
C ASN A 572 8.05 26.79 26.52
N GLY A 573 7.62 25.59 26.11
CA GLY A 573 6.96 25.32 24.83
C GLY A 573 7.88 25.35 23.61
N VAL A 574 9.21 25.44 23.81
CA VAL A 574 10.16 25.34 22.71
C VAL A 574 10.75 23.94 22.64
N TYR A 575 10.59 23.30 21.50
CA TYR A 575 11.20 22.01 21.20
C TYR A 575 12.30 22.17 20.14
N VAL A 576 13.44 21.53 20.40
CA VAL A 576 14.59 21.55 19.50
C VAL A 576 15.08 20.12 19.25
N ILE A 577 15.25 19.82 17.97
CA ILE A 577 15.89 18.59 17.50
C ILE A 577 17.02 18.95 16.55
N ALA A 578 18.12 18.23 16.63
CA ALA A 578 19.30 18.48 15.81
C ALA A 578 19.75 17.24 15.06
N ARG A 579 20.38 17.46 13.91
CA ARG A 579 21.07 16.45 13.10
C ARG A 579 22.52 16.88 12.88
N GLN A 580 23.46 15.93 13.01
CA GLN A 580 24.89 16.21 12.89
C GLN A 580 25.56 15.16 12.00
N TYR A 581 26.33 15.61 11.00
CA TYR A 581 27.08 14.73 10.12
C TYR A 581 28.30 15.41 9.54
N LYS A 582 29.49 14.81 9.70
CA LYS A 582 30.77 15.32 9.15
C LYS A 582 31.02 16.81 9.41
N GLY A 583 30.75 17.27 10.63
CA GLY A 583 30.98 18.66 11.06
C GLY A 583 29.91 19.66 10.60
N LYS A 584 28.87 19.21 9.87
CA LYS A 584 27.71 20.02 9.53
C LYS A 584 26.57 19.73 10.51
N ASN A 585 25.80 20.74 10.85
CA ASN A 585 24.73 20.68 11.83
C ASN A 585 23.44 21.28 11.26
N VAL A 586 22.32 20.68 11.60
CA VAL A 586 20.98 21.21 11.35
C VAL A 586 20.22 21.22 12.65
N MET A 587 19.54 22.32 12.96
CA MET A 587 18.62 22.42 14.12
C MET A 587 17.23 22.78 13.64
N THR A 588 16.25 21.95 13.98
CA THR A 588 14.82 22.27 13.84
C THR A 588 14.31 22.80 15.16
N ILE A 589 13.77 24.01 15.15
CA ILE A 589 13.32 24.76 16.33
C ILE A 589 11.84 25.05 16.17
N ILE A 590 11.04 24.60 17.13
CA ILE A 590 9.58 24.80 17.16
C ILE A 590 9.22 25.59 18.42
N ASN A 591 8.62 26.78 18.24
CA ASN A 591 7.91 27.45 19.31
C ASN A 591 6.42 26.98 19.27
N GLY A 592 6.03 26.10 20.17
CA GLY A 592 4.67 25.58 20.25
C GLY A 592 3.64 26.54 20.82
N LYS A 593 4.07 27.70 21.39
CA LYS A 593 3.20 28.67 22.05
C LYS A 593 2.69 29.76 21.11
N ASN A 594 1.53 30.30 21.43
CA ASN A 594 0.94 31.46 20.75
C ASN A 594 1.62 32.79 21.19
N GLU A 595 2.68 32.73 21.96
CA GLU A 595 3.46 33.88 22.46
C GLU A 595 4.85 33.90 21.86
N ALA A 596 5.47 35.09 21.81
CA ALA A 596 6.87 35.23 21.49
C ALA A 596 7.73 34.56 22.57
N ASN A 597 8.86 33.99 22.18
CA ASN A 597 9.75 33.27 23.08
C ASN A 597 11.23 33.59 22.77
N GLU A 598 12.10 33.15 23.61
CA GLU A 598 13.55 33.26 23.40
C GLU A 598 14.23 31.91 23.58
N LEU A 599 15.12 31.58 22.65
CA LEU A 599 15.98 30.41 22.71
C LEU A 599 17.32 30.82 23.36
N ASN A 600 17.62 30.30 24.53
CA ASN A 600 18.94 30.49 25.14
C ASN A 600 19.99 29.63 24.44
N VAL A 601 20.87 30.24 23.67
CA VAL A 601 21.87 29.56 22.82
C VAL A 601 22.84 28.70 23.61
N SER A 602 23.18 29.06 24.85
CA SER A 602 24.12 28.27 25.66
C SER A 602 23.65 26.85 25.94
N ARG A 603 22.34 26.64 25.99
CA ARG A 603 21.74 25.31 26.18
C ARG A 603 22.05 24.35 25.01
N TYR A 604 22.29 24.90 23.83
CA TYR A 604 22.46 24.15 22.57
C TYR A 604 23.91 24.21 22.06
N ALA A 605 24.86 24.58 22.93
CA ALA A 605 26.27 24.78 22.59
C ALA A 605 26.91 23.52 21.97
N GLU A 606 26.48 22.32 22.35
CA GLU A 606 26.98 21.05 21.78
C GLU A 606 26.66 20.89 20.28
N ILE A 607 25.63 21.60 19.77
CA ILE A 607 25.23 21.61 18.36
C ILE A 607 25.77 22.86 17.65
N ILE A 608 25.58 24.02 18.27
CA ILE A 608 25.90 25.33 17.69
C ILE A 608 27.41 25.57 17.62
N GLY A 609 28.17 25.05 18.62
CA GLY A 609 29.60 25.30 18.74
C GLY A 609 29.90 26.79 18.81
N ASN A 610 30.80 27.26 17.93
CA ASN A 610 31.22 28.68 17.82
C ASN A 610 30.52 29.40 16.65
N ALA A 611 29.44 28.87 16.10
CA ALA A 611 28.76 29.49 14.97
C ALA A 611 28.13 30.84 15.39
N ALA A 612 28.50 31.92 14.72
CA ALA A 612 27.90 33.25 14.93
C ALA A 612 26.65 33.49 14.09
N LYS A 613 26.39 32.64 13.11
CA LYS A 613 25.23 32.75 12.20
C LYS A 613 24.83 31.36 11.68
N ALA A 614 23.59 31.25 11.29
CA ALA A 614 23.03 30.09 10.60
C ALA A 614 22.13 30.55 9.45
N THR A 615 21.81 29.64 8.53
CA THR A 615 20.80 29.86 7.49
C THR A 615 19.49 29.19 7.87
N ASP A 616 18.40 29.94 7.95
CA ASP A 616 17.06 29.35 8.04
C ASP A 616 16.63 28.88 6.64
N VAL A 617 16.69 27.57 6.40
CA VAL A 617 16.44 26.96 5.08
C VAL A 617 14.99 27.06 4.65
N THR A 618 14.05 27.34 5.56
CA THR A 618 12.65 27.52 5.24
C THR A 618 12.36 28.79 4.44
N ASN A 619 13.29 29.77 4.49
CA ASN A 619 13.12 31.08 3.86
C ASN A 619 14.42 31.71 3.32
N GLY A 620 15.56 31.02 3.44
CA GLY A 620 16.88 31.44 2.97
C GLY A 620 17.52 32.61 3.78
N ARG A 621 16.95 32.97 4.93
CA ARG A 621 17.44 34.12 5.71
C ARG A 621 18.57 33.72 6.65
N THR A 622 19.56 34.62 6.79
CA THR A 622 20.57 34.50 7.83
C THR A 622 19.99 34.84 9.20
N VAL A 623 20.19 33.96 10.16
CA VAL A 623 19.87 34.14 11.57
C VAL A 623 21.17 34.35 12.33
N LEU A 624 21.26 35.47 13.05
CA LEU A 624 22.40 35.72 13.94
C LEU A 624 22.27 34.88 15.21
N ILE A 625 23.33 34.20 15.55
CA ILE A 625 23.41 33.37 16.75
C ILE A 625 24.15 34.17 17.83
N ASP A 626 23.35 34.88 18.62
CA ASP A 626 23.84 35.61 19.78
C ASP A 626 23.41 34.88 21.08
N LYS A 627 23.59 35.49 22.24
CA LYS A 627 23.19 34.92 23.53
C LYS A 627 21.77 34.33 23.55
N ASN A 628 20.84 35.03 22.91
CA ASN A 628 19.45 34.57 22.73
C ASN A 628 19.00 34.78 21.29
N VAL A 629 18.25 33.80 20.77
CA VAL A 629 17.53 33.90 19.48
C VAL A 629 16.05 34.13 19.77
N LYS A 630 15.48 35.21 19.23
CA LYS A 630 14.06 35.57 19.39
C LYS A 630 13.20 34.69 18.49
N LEU A 631 12.13 34.14 19.05
CA LEU A 631 11.14 33.33 18.38
C LEU A 631 9.79 34.06 18.36
N ARG A 632 9.20 34.20 17.18
CA ARG A 632 7.83 34.68 17.04
C ARG A 632 6.84 33.63 17.57
N PRO A 633 5.58 34.00 17.90
CA PRO A 633 4.52 33.04 18.18
C PRO A 633 4.43 31.96 17.11
N ARG A 634 4.34 30.70 17.50
CA ARG A 634 4.20 29.53 16.63
C ARG A 634 5.27 29.40 15.55
N GLN A 635 6.43 30.02 15.73
CA GLN A 635 7.51 30.01 14.74
C GLN A 635 8.15 28.63 14.60
N THR A 636 8.39 28.27 13.34
CA THR A 636 9.23 27.15 12.94
C THR A 636 10.48 27.69 12.26
N MET A 637 11.65 27.16 12.60
CA MET A 637 12.91 27.40 11.90
C MET A 637 13.64 26.07 11.69
N VAL A 638 14.31 25.96 10.55
CA VAL A 638 15.28 24.88 10.28
C VAL A 638 16.59 25.55 9.95
N LEU A 639 17.50 25.54 10.93
CA LEU A 639 18.78 26.24 10.86
C LEU A 639 19.88 25.29 10.42
N GLU A 640 20.65 25.68 9.40
CA GLU A 640 21.85 24.99 8.93
C GLU A 640 23.10 25.80 9.29
N PHE A 641 24.10 25.09 9.87
CA PHE A 641 25.37 25.67 10.35
C PHE A 641 26.56 25.15 9.58
#